data_494b6a673026929cdc431036da922d5f
#
_entry.id   494b6a673026929cdc431036da922d5f
#
_cell.length_a   1.000
_cell.length_b   1.000
_cell.length_c   1.000
_cell.angle_alpha   90.00
_cell.angle_beta   90.00
_cell.angle_gamma   90.00
#
_symmetry.space_group_name_H-M   'P 1'
#
loop_
_entity.id
_entity.type
_entity.pdbx_description
1 polymer ?
#
loop_
_entity_poly.entity_id
_entity_poly.type
_entity_poly.pdbx_seq_one_letter_code
_entity_poly.pdbx_strand_id
1 'polypeptide(L)'
;MRRTALLVSAALLTSLLPLAVARAADDPAPVPVDRFEGEVPFANPPAGGIFTWGGDTDDPPTLALSKRDDAPEGDQVLSGTYDISGYGGFTHDFAFAEPAHDWSAHKGIRLWWEGQDNGRKIALELKDGGANGEASELWTTSFTDDFSGWKQIEIPFTDFVYRTDYQPVGGIDHVLGLTQMWGYALTLPVGAPGRFALDGVELYGKADQSLRASVLTDSAVYPVDEGGTATVKVTVATTGSAPIDEPVTVAYETAGGTASPSDYTALKGELTFPAGTASGTTRTVRVHTLKDKAAAEAAETVPLKLTVTGAKAPAETPQVVIDAHGLPYLNAKLPVRKRVADLLSRMSLAEKAGQMTQAERGAVGTGADITAEDLGSLLSGGGSTPTPNTAEAWARMIDSFQLRARATRFQIPLIYGVDAVHGHNNLVGATVMPHNIGIGATRDPRLAERTGAVTAAEVRATGVPWDFAPCLCVTRDERWGRSYESFGEDPALVESMETVVQGLQGPRDGRELKDDDKVLATAKHFLGDGGTAYGSSTTGSYTIDQGVTTVTRKQLDAVHLAPYRTAVDRGVGTVMPSYSSLDIVGDGLGPVKMHARADMINGVLKGRLGFDGFVISDWNGIDQIPGDYASDVRTSVNAGVDMVMAPYAYKDFRTALVAEVRAGRVSERRIDDAVSRILTQKFRLGLFEKPYADTSGAPGIGSAGHRAVAREAAAASQVLLKNSGGVLPLRTSQKVYVAGSNADDIGNQSGGWTVTWQGSSGDITPGTTILEAMRKNSAALTYSQDASAPTAGHDVGVVVVGETPYAEGVGDVGNGHDLELSAADRAAVDKVCAAMKCAVLIVSGRPQLVGGRLGDIDALVASWLPGTEGDGVADVLYGRRPFTGRLPVTWPRSEAQLPINVGDPTYDPQFPYGWGLTTRTAVPEGGPATLAALATAAGAAERAGAGDRGRALVDKARLIVQRKADGRITAAFAAPFADAEHLLLTGRYAEAVRKLAQAYRAI
;
A
#
# COMPACT_ATOMS: atom_id res chain seq x y z
N MET A 1 -2.42 49.66 84.25
CA MET A 1 -3.25 50.90 84.29
C MET A 1 -4.15 50.87 83.10
N ARG A 2 -5.38 50.57 83.25
CA ARG A 2 -6.60 51.41 83.20
C ARG A 2 -6.64 52.24 81.88
N ARG A 3 -7.65 52.14 80.97
CA ARG A 3 -9.12 52.23 81.09
C ARG A 3 -9.73 51.79 79.74
N THR A 4 -10.75 50.93 79.72
CA THR A 4 -12.21 51.16 79.70
C THR A 4 -12.76 51.70 78.37
N ALA A 5 -13.41 50.91 77.62
CA ALA A 5 -14.81 50.67 77.29
C ALA A 5 -15.56 51.82 76.62
N LEU A 6 -16.24 51.51 75.51
CA LEU A 6 -17.70 51.68 75.35
C LEU A 6 -18.22 51.00 74.05
N LEU A 7 -19.27 50.18 74.14
CA LEU A 7 -20.12 49.63 73.10
C LEU A 7 -20.98 50.72 72.46
N VAL A 8 -21.11 50.64 71.10
CA VAL A 8 -22.35 51.04 70.44
C VAL A 8 -22.69 50.04 69.34
N SER A 9 -23.83 49.39 69.54
CA SER A 9 -24.42 48.51 68.47
C SER A 9 -25.08 49.33 67.43
N ALA A 10 -24.75 49.07 66.15
CA ALA A 10 -25.55 49.48 64.99
C ALA A 10 -25.74 48.28 64.09
N ALA A 11 -26.94 47.80 63.98
CA ALA A 11 -27.36 46.81 62.99
C ALA A 11 -27.34 47.43 61.63
N LEU A 12 -26.59 46.87 60.66
CA LEU A 12 -26.72 47.11 59.26
C LEU A 12 -27.09 45.81 58.56
N LEU A 13 -28.17 45.84 57.81
CA LEU A 13 -28.56 44.81 56.84
C LEU A 13 -27.45 44.74 55.75
N THR A 14 -26.82 43.64 55.64
CA THR A 14 -26.02 43.32 54.50
C THR A 14 -26.88 42.60 53.48
N SER A 15 -27.22 43.35 52.38
CA SER A 15 -27.64 42.80 51.11
C SER A 15 -26.53 41.88 50.54
N LEU A 16 -26.83 40.62 50.32
CA LEU A 16 -25.98 39.71 49.60
C LEU A 16 -25.93 40.17 48.11
N LEU A 17 -24.87 40.84 47.72
CA LEU A 17 -24.41 40.94 46.32
C LEU A 17 -23.59 39.68 46.03
N PRO A 18 -23.78 39.04 44.87
CA PRO A 18 -22.90 37.95 44.46
C PRO A 18 -21.46 38.46 44.33
N LEU A 19 -20.52 37.72 44.91
CA LEU A 19 -19.10 37.96 44.67
C LEU A 19 -18.82 37.79 43.19
N ALA A 20 -18.67 38.92 42.50
CA ALA A 20 -18.00 38.90 41.23
C ALA A 20 -16.55 38.41 41.48
N VAL A 21 -16.21 37.24 41.02
CA VAL A 21 -14.81 36.81 40.94
C VAL A 21 -14.06 37.84 40.13
N ALA A 22 -13.09 38.49 40.76
CA ALA A 22 -12.23 39.47 40.10
C ALA A 22 -11.52 38.76 38.95
N ARG A 23 -11.90 39.11 37.73
CA ARG A 23 -11.27 38.64 36.50
C ARG A 23 -9.85 39.21 36.47
N ALA A 24 -8.87 38.37 36.25
CA ALA A 24 -7.52 38.83 36.01
C ALA A 24 -7.54 39.78 34.77
N ALA A 25 -6.84 40.89 34.82
CA ALA A 25 -6.92 41.96 33.81
C ALA A 25 -6.44 41.57 32.41
N ASP A 26 -5.98 40.31 32.21
CA ASP A 26 -5.38 39.79 30.98
C ASP A 26 -6.13 38.60 30.35
N ASP A 27 -7.29 38.17 30.87
CA ASP A 27 -8.07 37.09 30.26
C ASP A 27 -8.91 37.59 29.08
N PRO A 28 -8.85 36.95 27.90
CA PRO A 28 -9.72 37.27 26.80
C PRO A 28 -11.19 37.14 27.19
N ALA A 29 -12.06 37.95 26.60
CA ALA A 29 -13.49 37.83 26.84
C ALA A 29 -13.96 36.47 26.32
N PRO A 30 -14.91 35.78 27.02
CA PRO A 30 -15.50 34.54 26.49
C PRO A 30 -16.08 34.78 25.10
N VAL A 31 -15.86 33.81 24.22
CA VAL A 31 -16.38 33.85 22.84
C VAL A 31 -17.48 32.80 22.73
N PRO A 32 -18.72 33.19 22.43
CA PRO A 32 -19.81 32.23 22.27
C PRO A 32 -19.58 31.37 21.03
N VAL A 33 -19.78 30.05 21.19
CA VAL A 33 -19.87 29.08 20.10
C VAL A 33 -21.34 28.85 19.78
N ASP A 34 -22.16 28.58 20.81
CA ASP A 34 -23.62 28.45 20.72
C ASP A 34 -24.32 29.08 21.91
N ARG A 35 -25.37 29.86 21.64
CA ARG A 35 -26.25 30.41 22.68
C ARG A 35 -27.63 29.80 22.66
N PHE A 36 -27.95 29.02 21.61
CA PHE A 36 -29.22 28.36 21.37
C PHE A 36 -30.45 29.28 21.32
N GLU A 37 -30.25 30.56 21.02
CA GLU A 37 -31.33 31.55 20.90
C GLU A 37 -31.98 31.56 19.50
N GLY A 38 -31.80 30.43 18.72
CA GLY A 38 -32.38 30.23 17.41
C GLY A 38 -31.44 30.57 16.24
N GLU A 39 -30.22 30.97 16.51
CA GLU A 39 -29.22 31.29 15.51
C GLU A 39 -28.58 30.07 14.84
N VAL A 40 -28.61 28.89 15.47
CA VAL A 40 -28.02 27.67 14.94
C VAL A 40 -29.09 26.80 14.30
N PRO A 41 -29.00 26.47 13.02
CA PRO A 41 -29.98 25.63 12.35
C PRO A 41 -29.81 24.16 12.72
N PHE A 42 -30.92 23.39 12.71
CA PHE A 42 -30.87 21.95 12.68
C PHE A 42 -30.62 21.51 11.24
N ALA A 43 -29.38 21.21 10.89
CA ALA A 43 -28.96 20.88 9.54
C ALA A 43 -27.78 19.91 9.54
N ASN A 44 -27.75 19.03 8.55
CA ASN A 44 -26.63 18.12 8.32
C ASN A 44 -25.58 18.75 7.40
N PRO A 45 -24.34 18.27 7.42
CA PRO A 45 -23.33 18.63 6.43
C PRO A 45 -23.85 18.48 4.98
N PRO A 46 -23.36 19.32 4.06
CA PRO A 46 -22.31 20.35 4.19
C PRO A 46 -22.80 21.73 4.67
N ALA A 47 -24.09 21.91 4.97
CA ALA A 47 -24.67 23.21 5.28
C ALA A 47 -24.20 23.78 6.62
N GLY A 48 -23.74 22.92 7.52
CA GLY A 48 -23.42 23.29 8.92
C GLY A 48 -24.67 23.41 9.80
N GLY A 49 -24.57 22.96 11.05
CA GLY A 49 -25.64 23.00 12.02
C GLY A 49 -25.60 21.86 13.03
N ILE A 50 -26.65 21.77 13.83
CA ILE A 50 -26.78 20.73 14.83
C ILE A 50 -27.57 19.55 14.28
N PHE A 51 -27.06 18.35 14.43
CA PHE A 51 -27.71 17.10 14.02
C PHE A 51 -27.35 15.93 14.94
N THR A 52 -28.17 14.87 14.89
CA THR A 52 -28.00 13.67 15.70
C THR A 52 -27.38 12.53 14.90
N TRP A 53 -26.72 11.60 15.61
CA TRP A 53 -26.18 10.37 15.04
C TRP A 53 -26.36 9.22 16.05
N GLY A 54 -26.42 7.97 15.53
CA GLY A 54 -26.59 6.76 16.33
C GLY A 54 -26.33 5.49 15.53
N GLY A 55 -26.25 4.34 16.22
CA GLY A 55 -26.06 3.04 15.58
C GLY A 55 -27.32 2.53 14.86
N ASP A 56 -27.15 1.49 14.00
CA ASP A 56 -28.19 0.93 13.12
C ASP A 56 -29.46 0.42 13.83
N THR A 57 -29.42 0.20 15.12
CA THR A 57 -30.52 -0.34 15.93
C THR A 57 -31.16 0.65 16.89
N ASP A 58 -30.61 1.85 16.98
CA ASP A 58 -31.01 2.84 17.96
C ASP A 58 -31.67 4.04 17.28
N ASP A 59 -32.79 4.51 17.84
CA ASP A 59 -33.34 5.79 17.45
C ASP A 59 -32.37 6.90 17.87
N PRO A 60 -31.98 7.82 16.97
CA PRO A 60 -31.10 8.92 17.32
C PRO A 60 -31.78 9.80 18.39
N PRO A 61 -31.00 10.53 19.23
CA PRO A 61 -31.56 11.43 20.23
C PRO A 61 -32.49 12.46 19.58
N THR A 62 -33.54 12.84 20.29
CA THR A 62 -34.37 13.96 19.86
C THR A 62 -33.70 15.28 20.22
N LEU A 63 -33.83 16.30 19.37
CA LEU A 63 -33.32 17.65 19.62
C LEU A 63 -34.42 18.67 19.45
N ALA A 64 -34.50 19.63 20.32
CA ALA A 64 -35.41 20.76 20.24
C ALA A 64 -34.84 22.00 20.95
N LEU A 65 -35.08 23.18 20.41
CA LEU A 65 -34.92 24.43 21.15
C LEU A 65 -36.16 24.63 22.00
N SER A 66 -35.98 24.78 23.31
CA SER A 66 -37.06 24.87 24.31
C SER A 66 -36.95 26.17 25.10
N LYS A 67 -38.05 26.97 25.14
CA LYS A 67 -38.10 28.15 25.99
C LYS A 67 -38.19 27.73 27.45
N ARG A 68 -37.33 28.33 28.29
CA ARG A 68 -37.28 28.03 29.71
C ARG A 68 -37.00 29.31 30.54
N ASP A 69 -37.79 29.54 31.56
CA ASP A 69 -37.62 30.68 32.48
C ASP A 69 -36.36 30.55 33.36
N ASP A 70 -35.80 29.33 33.47
CA ASP A 70 -34.60 29.01 34.23
C ASP A 70 -33.35 28.79 33.33
N ALA A 71 -33.40 29.16 32.02
CA ALA A 71 -32.28 29.10 31.15
C ALA A 71 -31.09 29.90 31.72
N PRO A 72 -29.86 29.33 31.74
CA PRO A 72 -28.68 30.05 32.21
C PRO A 72 -28.30 31.28 31.38
N GLU A 73 -28.56 31.21 30.05
CA GLU A 73 -28.35 32.31 29.15
C GLU A 73 -29.58 32.50 28.25
N GLY A 74 -30.01 33.75 28.02
CA GLY A 74 -31.14 34.02 27.16
C GLY A 74 -32.49 33.49 27.67
N ASP A 75 -33.34 32.94 26.76
CA ASP A 75 -34.65 32.37 27.09
C ASP A 75 -34.87 30.98 26.42
N GLN A 76 -33.88 30.43 25.69
CA GLN A 76 -33.95 29.11 25.05
C GLN A 76 -32.74 28.23 25.40
N VAL A 77 -32.99 26.92 25.41
CA VAL A 77 -31.95 25.90 25.62
C VAL A 77 -32.08 24.80 24.58
N LEU A 78 -30.98 24.14 24.20
CA LEU A 78 -31.01 22.89 23.44
C LEU A 78 -31.39 21.77 24.41
N SER A 79 -32.45 21.04 24.13
CA SER A 79 -32.92 19.93 24.95
C SER A 79 -33.27 18.71 24.12
N GLY A 80 -33.26 17.54 24.75
CA GLY A 80 -33.63 16.29 24.09
C GLY A 80 -33.79 15.11 25.00
N THR A 81 -34.23 14.02 24.38
CA THR A 81 -34.33 12.70 25.02
C THR A 81 -33.54 11.68 24.24
N TYR A 82 -33.06 10.65 24.93
CA TYR A 82 -32.30 9.58 24.30
C TYR A 82 -32.62 8.24 24.99
N ASP A 83 -32.54 7.16 24.17
CA ASP A 83 -32.60 5.76 24.63
C ASP A 83 -31.65 4.96 23.75
N ILE A 84 -30.38 4.93 24.10
CA ILE A 84 -29.27 4.45 23.25
C ILE A 84 -28.81 3.11 23.80
N SER A 85 -28.80 2.07 22.95
CA SER A 85 -28.31 0.73 23.27
C SER A 85 -26.86 0.49 22.87
N GLY A 86 -26.42 1.07 21.77
CA GLY A 86 -25.07 0.92 21.21
C GLY A 86 -24.21 2.18 21.37
N TYR A 87 -24.40 3.15 20.49
CA TYR A 87 -23.72 4.45 20.54
C TYR A 87 -24.61 5.52 19.91
N GLY A 88 -24.47 6.76 20.36
CA GLY A 88 -25.25 7.86 19.78
C GLY A 88 -25.00 9.19 20.49
N GLY A 89 -25.40 10.25 19.82
CA GLY A 89 -25.21 11.60 20.34
C GLY A 89 -25.67 12.67 19.36
N PHE A 90 -25.15 13.87 19.56
CA PHE A 90 -25.37 14.97 18.63
C PHE A 90 -24.06 15.76 18.42
N THR A 91 -24.00 16.47 17.32
CA THR A 91 -22.85 17.30 16.95
C THR A 91 -23.32 18.65 16.42
N HIS A 92 -22.51 19.67 16.59
CA HIS A 92 -22.56 20.90 15.83
C HIS A 92 -21.32 20.95 14.91
N ASP A 93 -21.55 20.80 13.61
CA ASP A 93 -20.53 20.98 12.59
C ASP A 93 -20.66 22.35 11.95
N PHE A 94 -19.54 23.04 11.76
CA PHE A 94 -19.50 24.29 11.03
C PHE A 94 -19.62 24.03 9.53
N ALA A 95 -20.18 25.00 8.79
CA ALA A 95 -20.44 24.84 7.38
C ALA A 95 -19.14 24.61 6.58
N PHE A 96 -19.11 23.63 5.66
CA PHE A 96 -17.92 23.31 4.86
C PHE A 96 -17.46 24.43 3.91
N ALA A 97 -18.35 25.37 3.60
CA ALA A 97 -18.04 26.54 2.79
C ALA A 97 -17.36 27.68 3.59
N GLU A 98 -17.33 27.59 4.90
CA GLU A 98 -16.68 28.54 5.79
C GLU A 98 -15.25 28.11 6.14
N PRO A 99 -14.34 29.05 6.44
CA PRO A 99 -13.04 28.68 6.95
C PRO A 99 -13.15 28.04 8.35
N ALA A 100 -12.25 27.13 8.67
CA ALA A 100 -12.14 26.57 10.02
C ALA A 100 -11.98 27.66 11.08
N HIS A 101 -12.48 27.42 12.28
CA HIS A 101 -12.48 28.40 13.39
C HIS A 101 -11.16 28.29 14.17
N ASP A 102 -10.63 29.42 14.62
CA ASP A 102 -9.44 29.50 15.48
C ASP A 102 -9.81 29.67 16.95
N TRP A 103 -9.61 28.62 17.74
CA TRP A 103 -9.85 28.57 19.19
C TRP A 103 -8.56 28.71 20.02
N SER A 104 -7.42 28.85 19.37
CA SER A 104 -6.08 28.78 19.98
C SER A 104 -5.78 29.88 21.01
N ALA A 105 -6.55 30.98 21.04
CA ALA A 105 -6.41 32.07 22.02
C ALA A 105 -7.00 31.74 23.40
N HIS A 106 -7.79 30.67 23.50
CA HIS A 106 -8.58 30.34 24.70
C HIS A 106 -8.04 29.12 25.45
N LYS A 107 -8.33 29.08 26.75
CA LYS A 107 -7.91 27.99 27.64
C LYS A 107 -8.71 26.70 27.42
N GLY A 108 -9.99 26.85 27.06
CA GLY A 108 -10.90 25.69 26.96
C GLY A 108 -12.28 26.09 26.46
N ILE A 109 -13.14 25.11 26.43
CA ILE A 109 -14.57 25.21 26.14
C ILE A 109 -15.37 25.02 27.44
N ARG A 110 -16.46 25.76 27.62
CA ARG A 110 -17.36 25.57 28.73
C ARG A 110 -18.81 25.61 28.24
N LEU A 111 -19.68 24.96 28.96
CA LEU A 111 -21.08 24.84 28.63
C LEU A 111 -21.94 24.74 29.93
N TRP A 112 -23.20 25.13 29.87
CA TRP A 112 -24.15 24.85 30.88
C TRP A 112 -24.86 23.53 30.62
N TRP A 113 -24.84 22.64 31.62
CA TRP A 113 -25.51 21.32 31.57
C TRP A 113 -26.54 21.21 32.69
N GLU A 114 -27.77 20.72 32.34
CA GLU A 114 -28.78 20.42 33.36
C GLU A 114 -28.57 18.98 33.87
N GLY A 115 -27.92 18.85 35.00
CA GLY A 115 -27.62 17.57 35.61
C GLY A 115 -28.87 16.85 36.13
N GLN A 116 -28.86 15.54 36.00
CA GLN A 116 -29.91 14.62 36.47
C GLN A 116 -29.48 13.81 37.71
N ASP A 117 -28.27 14.04 38.23
CA ASP A 117 -27.66 13.32 39.39
C ASP A 117 -27.70 11.78 39.17
N ASN A 118 -27.40 11.33 37.97
CA ASN A 118 -27.52 9.93 37.59
C ASN A 118 -26.16 9.20 37.53
N GLY A 119 -25.05 9.90 37.81
CA GLY A 119 -23.70 9.38 37.85
C GLY A 119 -23.15 8.91 36.48
N ARG A 120 -23.80 9.25 35.34
CA ARG A 120 -23.38 8.85 34.00
C ARG A 120 -22.35 9.79 33.41
N LYS A 121 -21.50 9.26 32.52
CA LYS A 121 -20.51 10.06 31.82
C LYS A 121 -21.09 10.55 30.48
N ILE A 122 -20.90 11.82 30.22
CA ILE A 122 -21.17 12.46 28.95
C ILE A 122 -19.78 12.76 28.31
N ALA A 123 -19.53 12.26 27.14
CA ALA A 123 -18.31 12.63 26.43
C ALA A 123 -18.52 13.89 25.62
N LEU A 124 -17.53 14.80 25.67
CA LEU A 124 -17.43 15.96 24.79
C LEU A 124 -16.28 15.70 23.82
N GLU A 125 -16.55 15.92 22.54
CA GLU A 125 -15.61 15.70 21.47
C GLU A 125 -15.35 16.99 20.70
N LEU A 126 -14.14 17.17 20.20
CA LEU A 126 -13.71 18.27 19.34
C LEU A 126 -13.34 17.73 17.97
N LYS A 127 -13.60 18.52 16.94
CA LYS A 127 -13.29 18.21 15.54
C LYS A 127 -12.23 19.18 15.02
N ASP A 128 -11.03 18.71 14.73
CA ASP A 128 -9.94 19.58 14.25
C ASP A 128 -9.22 19.03 13.02
N GLY A 129 -8.48 19.90 12.35
CA GLY A 129 -7.71 19.54 11.17
C GLY A 129 -8.56 19.15 9.94
N GLY A 130 -7.90 18.70 8.87
CA GLY A 130 -8.59 18.27 7.64
C GLY A 130 -9.26 19.39 6.86
N ALA A 131 -10.13 18.99 5.92
CA ALA A 131 -10.80 19.92 5.01
C ALA A 131 -12.17 20.40 5.52
N ASN A 132 -12.79 19.67 6.45
CA ASN A 132 -14.13 19.95 7.01
C ASN A 132 -14.40 18.98 8.19
N GLY A 133 -15.55 19.11 8.84
CA GLY A 133 -15.95 18.30 10.00
C GLY A 133 -16.03 16.80 9.74
N GLU A 134 -16.32 16.35 8.51
CA GLU A 134 -16.33 14.92 8.14
C GLU A 134 -14.93 14.37 7.85
N ALA A 135 -13.98 15.25 7.57
CA ALA A 135 -12.60 14.92 7.27
C ALA A 135 -11.64 15.39 8.39
N SER A 136 -12.14 15.57 9.61
CA SER A 136 -11.41 16.06 10.77
C SER A 136 -10.94 14.92 11.67
N GLU A 137 -10.00 15.21 12.58
CA GLU A 137 -9.68 14.33 13.71
C GLU A 137 -10.62 14.56 14.88
N LEU A 138 -10.88 13.49 15.66
CA LEU A 138 -11.70 13.54 16.86
C LEU A 138 -10.82 13.46 18.12
N TRP A 139 -11.08 14.41 19.01
CA TRP A 139 -10.47 14.49 20.34
C TRP A 139 -11.57 14.41 21.38
N THR A 140 -11.38 13.65 22.45
CA THR A 140 -12.44 13.36 23.41
C THR A 140 -12.00 13.59 24.85
N THR A 141 -12.97 13.99 25.67
CA THR A 141 -12.91 13.98 27.12
C THR A 141 -14.30 13.69 27.68
N SER A 142 -14.48 13.66 28.99
CA SER A 142 -15.83 13.42 29.58
C SER A 142 -15.99 14.10 30.90
N PHE A 143 -17.25 14.47 31.23
CA PHE A 143 -17.67 14.87 32.59
C PHE A 143 -18.75 13.92 33.11
N THR A 144 -18.93 13.92 34.43
CA THR A 144 -19.90 13.05 35.06
C THR A 144 -21.13 13.87 35.49
N ASP A 145 -22.31 13.38 35.19
CA ASP A 145 -23.59 13.94 35.62
C ASP A 145 -23.88 13.49 37.06
N ASP A 146 -23.15 14.06 38.02
CA ASP A 146 -23.23 13.79 39.49
C ASP A 146 -23.82 14.97 40.29
N PHE A 147 -24.66 15.78 39.65
CA PHE A 147 -25.32 16.95 40.24
C PHE A 147 -26.73 17.13 39.67
N SER A 148 -27.56 17.88 40.36
CA SER A 148 -28.93 18.22 39.95
C SER A 148 -29.02 19.68 39.52
N GLY A 149 -29.77 19.96 38.41
CA GLY A 149 -30.01 21.31 37.93
C GLY A 149 -28.81 21.85 37.12
N TRP A 150 -28.86 23.14 36.82
CA TRP A 150 -27.88 23.78 35.99
C TRP A 150 -26.52 23.95 36.64
N LYS A 151 -25.47 23.51 35.94
CA LYS A 151 -24.07 23.70 36.33
C LYS A 151 -23.24 24.06 35.12
N GLN A 152 -22.38 25.07 35.24
CA GLN A 152 -21.41 25.36 34.24
C GLN A 152 -20.24 24.38 34.33
N ILE A 153 -19.96 23.69 33.27
CA ILE A 153 -18.88 22.71 33.12
C ILE A 153 -17.75 23.37 32.31
N GLU A 154 -16.60 23.59 32.94
CA GLU A 154 -15.41 24.12 32.29
C GLU A 154 -14.44 23.00 31.97
N ILE A 155 -14.02 22.89 30.72
CA ILE A 155 -13.14 21.84 30.22
C ILE A 155 -11.96 22.46 29.50
N PRO A 156 -10.76 22.40 30.09
CA PRO A 156 -9.54 22.88 29.41
C PRO A 156 -9.22 22.05 28.18
N PHE A 157 -8.67 22.65 27.14
CA PHE A 157 -8.24 21.93 25.95
C PHE A 157 -7.14 20.91 26.24
N THR A 158 -6.38 21.07 27.33
CA THR A 158 -5.39 20.10 27.81
C THR A 158 -5.98 18.77 28.27
N ASP A 159 -7.27 18.71 28.56
CA ASP A 159 -7.95 17.51 29.05
C ASP A 159 -8.48 16.61 27.93
N PHE A 160 -8.38 17.08 26.67
CA PHE A 160 -8.77 16.30 25.52
C PHE A 160 -7.64 15.36 25.09
N VAL A 161 -8.00 14.12 24.79
CA VAL A 161 -7.11 13.09 24.28
C VAL A 161 -7.57 12.64 22.89
N TYR A 162 -6.64 12.22 22.05
CA TYR A 162 -6.96 11.67 20.73
C TYR A 162 -7.88 10.47 20.86
N ARG A 163 -8.98 10.44 20.11
CA ARG A 163 -9.95 9.36 20.15
C ARG A 163 -9.41 8.16 19.34
N THR A 164 -9.25 7.01 20.00
CA THR A 164 -8.57 5.83 19.43
C THR A 164 -9.50 4.75 18.89
N ASP A 165 -10.78 4.77 19.27
CA ASP A 165 -11.77 3.77 18.88
C ASP A 165 -12.48 4.10 17.57
N TYR A 166 -12.54 5.37 17.18
CA TYR A 166 -13.12 5.82 15.92
C TYR A 166 -12.51 7.15 15.46
N GLN A 167 -12.19 7.22 14.14
CA GLN A 167 -11.79 8.45 13.46
C GLN A 167 -12.46 8.51 12.08
N PRO A 168 -13.00 9.66 11.62
CA PRO A 168 -13.71 9.77 10.34
C PRO A 168 -12.87 9.40 9.13
N VAL A 169 -11.59 9.75 9.10
CA VAL A 169 -10.65 9.52 7.98
C VAL A 169 -9.30 8.92 8.42
N GLY A 170 -9.31 8.09 9.45
CA GLY A 170 -8.10 7.38 9.88
C GLY A 170 -7.03 8.22 10.56
N GLY A 171 -7.37 9.45 10.96
CA GLY A 171 -6.45 10.41 11.59
C GLY A 171 -5.66 11.25 10.57
N ILE A 172 -5.13 12.39 11.03
CA ILE A 172 -4.40 13.36 10.21
C ILE A 172 -2.97 13.51 10.73
N ASP A 173 -2.79 14.12 11.90
CA ASP A 173 -1.46 14.35 12.48
C ASP A 173 -1.34 13.99 13.97
N HIS A 174 -2.45 13.61 14.61
CA HIS A 174 -2.57 13.24 16.02
C HIS A 174 -2.14 14.37 16.99
N VAL A 175 -2.33 15.62 16.56
CA VAL A 175 -2.05 16.82 17.35
C VAL A 175 -3.29 17.71 17.38
N LEU A 176 -3.81 18.04 18.56
CA LEU A 176 -4.98 18.94 18.69
C LEU A 176 -4.66 20.33 18.09
N GLY A 177 -5.20 20.58 16.91
CA GLY A 177 -4.95 21.75 16.08
C GLY A 177 -5.98 22.86 16.28
N LEU A 178 -5.97 23.56 17.42
CA LEU A 178 -6.96 24.56 17.80
C LEU A 178 -7.12 25.73 16.80
N THR A 179 -6.30 25.84 15.79
CA THR A 179 -6.42 26.86 14.70
C THR A 179 -7.30 26.40 13.55
N GLN A 180 -7.75 25.13 13.54
CA GLN A 180 -8.56 24.53 12.49
C GLN A 180 -9.71 23.73 13.04
N MET A 181 -10.58 24.37 13.83
CA MET A 181 -11.71 23.71 14.48
C MET A 181 -12.94 23.71 13.57
N TRP A 182 -13.58 22.54 13.45
CA TRP A 182 -14.75 22.30 12.60
C TRP A 182 -16.05 22.08 13.37
N GLY A 183 -15.99 21.96 14.69
CA GLY A 183 -17.15 21.74 15.53
C GLY A 183 -16.87 20.99 16.82
N TYR A 184 -17.96 20.63 17.48
CA TYR A 184 -17.92 19.79 18.68
C TYR A 184 -19.07 18.78 18.67
N ALA A 185 -18.95 17.69 19.43
CA ALA A 185 -19.99 16.70 19.59
C ALA A 185 -20.15 16.28 21.05
N LEU A 186 -21.36 15.80 21.41
CA LEU A 186 -21.62 15.15 22.69
C LEU A 186 -22.09 13.73 22.44
N THR A 187 -21.33 12.76 22.98
CA THR A 187 -21.73 11.36 23.01
C THR A 187 -22.49 11.11 24.30
N LEU A 188 -23.73 10.64 24.14
CA LEU A 188 -24.66 10.44 25.25
C LEU A 188 -24.55 9.04 25.87
N PRO A 189 -24.92 8.86 27.14
CA PRO A 189 -24.81 7.59 27.84
C PRO A 189 -25.70 6.50 27.26
N VAL A 190 -25.19 5.27 27.21
CA VAL A 190 -25.91 4.08 26.73
C VAL A 190 -26.55 3.26 27.86
N GLY A 191 -27.52 2.40 27.52
CA GLY A 191 -28.07 1.35 28.38
C GLY A 191 -29.25 1.75 29.26
N ALA A 192 -29.73 2.98 29.18
CA ALA A 192 -31.02 3.41 29.77
C ALA A 192 -31.46 4.76 29.18
N PRO A 193 -32.77 4.98 29.06
CA PRO A 193 -33.32 6.25 28.58
C PRO A 193 -32.94 7.42 29.48
N GLY A 194 -32.76 8.59 28.88
CA GLY A 194 -32.42 9.81 29.59
C GLY A 194 -32.94 11.05 28.86
N ARG A 195 -32.71 12.19 29.49
CA ARG A 195 -32.94 13.51 28.91
C ARG A 195 -31.74 14.40 29.18
N PHE A 196 -31.62 15.46 28.43
CA PHE A 196 -30.59 16.47 28.66
C PHE A 196 -31.12 17.86 28.32
N ALA A 197 -30.50 18.87 28.93
CA ALA A 197 -30.56 20.23 28.42
C ALA A 197 -29.16 20.86 28.50
N LEU A 198 -28.86 21.63 27.48
CA LEU A 198 -27.57 22.27 27.24
C LEU A 198 -27.81 23.74 26.90
N ASP A 199 -26.97 24.61 27.43
CA ASP A 199 -27.03 26.05 27.16
C ASP A 199 -25.63 26.64 27.10
N GLY A 200 -25.47 27.82 26.46
CA GLY A 200 -24.31 28.67 26.51
C GLY A 200 -22.97 27.98 26.34
N VAL A 201 -22.72 27.40 25.16
CA VAL A 201 -21.41 26.87 24.81
C VAL A 201 -20.49 28.02 24.40
N GLU A 202 -19.38 28.19 25.13
CA GLU A 202 -18.45 29.29 24.85
C GLU A 202 -16.98 28.92 25.10
N LEU A 203 -16.06 29.62 24.48
CA LEU A 203 -14.62 29.55 24.75
C LEU A 203 -14.28 30.45 25.94
N TYR A 204 -13.40 30.02 26.84
CA TYR A 204 -13.08 30.75 28.07
C TYR A 204 -11.58 30.82 28.35
N GLY A 205 -11.18 31.82 29.15
CA GLY A 205 -9.84 32.00 29.73
C GLY A 205 -8.74 32.20 28.66
N LYS A 206 -7.55 32.55 29.11
CA LYS A 206 -6.36 32.68 28.25
C LYS A 206 -5.76 31.29 28.00
N ALA A 207 -5.36 31.01 26.75
CA ALA A 207 -4.73 29.74 26.36
C ALA A 207 -3.51 29.43 27.24
N ASP A 208 -3.39 28.18 27.65
CA ASP A 208 -2.16 27.65 28.25
C ASP A 208 -1.07 27.61 27.17
N GLN A 209 0.09 28.17 27.45
CA GLN A 209 1.21 28.18 26.50
C GLN A 209 1.62 26.77 26.09
N SER A 210 1.43 25.75 26.95
CA SER A 210 1.75 24.36 26.63
C SER A 210 0.90 23.77 25.52
N LEU A 211 -0.26 24.37 25.19
CA LEU A 211 -1.10 23.94 24.05
C LEU A 211 -0.52 24.39 22.69
N ARG A 212 0.25 25.45 22.68
CA ARG A 212 0.83 26.03 21.45
C ARG A 212 2.36 26.05 21.42
N ALA A 213 3.01 25.77 22.55
CA ALA A 213 4.46 25.68 22.66
C ALA A 213 4.86 24.24 23.01
N SER A 214 5.80 23.70 22.28
CA SER A 214 6.37 22.39 22.52
C SER A 214 7.89 22.43 22.48
N VAL A 215 8.50 21.53 23.22
CA VAL A 215 9.93 21.22 23.13
C VAL A 215 10.09 19.98 22.28
N LEU A 216 10.90 20.08 21.22
CA LEU A 216 11.18 19.01 20.31
C LEU A 216 12.66 18.63 20.36
N THR A 217 12.97 17.39 20.04
CA THR A 217 14.34 16.93 19.75
C THR A 217 14.46 16.59 18.27
N ASP A 218 15.64 16.81 17.69
CA ASP A 218 15.88 16.54 16.27
C ASP A 218 15.95 15.04 15.93
N SER A 219 16.05 14.17 16.93
CA SER A 219 15.92 12.71 16.82
C SER A 219 15.47 12.12 18.15
N ALA A 220 14.95 10.90 18.11
CA ALA A 220 14.71 10.10 19.32
C ALA A 220 15.90 9.20 19.67
N VAL A 221 16.79 8.93 18.71
CA VAL A 221 17.95 8.05 18.86
C VAL A 221 19.19 8.77 18.34
N TYR A 222 20.26 8.77 19.10
CA TYR A 222 21.55 9.43 18.81
C TYR A 222 22.68 8.41 18.85
N PRO A 223 22.98 7.70 17.75
CA PRO A 223 24.11 6.76 17.68
C PRO A 223 25.44 7.51 17.82
N VAL A 224 26.37 6.93 18.55
CA VAL A 224 27.69 7.50 18.77
C VAL A 224 28.72 6.40 19.03
N ASP A 225 29.89 6.53 18.43
CA ASP A 225 31.01 5.66 18.73
C ASP A 225 31.46 5.82 20.20
N GLU A 226 32.03 4.76 20.75
CA GLU A 226 32.68 4.80 22.06
C GLU A 226 33.79 5.88 22.11
N GLY A 227 33.76 6.70 23.14
CA GLY A 227 34.66 7.87 23.27
C GLY A 227 34.26 9.08 22.41
N GLY A 228 33.08 9.05 21.80
CA GLY A 228 32.50 10.11 20.99
C GLY A 228 31.66 11.11 21.78
N THR A 229 30.89 11.90 21.06
CA THR A 229 29.95 12.88 21.63
C THR A 229 28.67 12.94 20.85
N ALA A 230 27.58 12.55 21.47
CA ALA A 230 26.24 12.76 20.94
C ALA A 230 25.78 14.22 21.17
N THR A 231 25.23 14.86 20.16
CA THR A 231 24.70 16.23 20.24
C THR A 231 23.21 16.22 20.03
N VAL A 232 22.44 16.40 21.10
CA VAL A 232 21.00 16.46 21.09
C VAL A 232 20.60 17.93 20.90
N LYS A 233 19.86 18.22 19.82
CA LYS A 233 19.27 19.54 19.61
C LYS A 233 17.90 19.58 20.25
N VAL A 234 17.70 20.58 21.12
CA VAL A 234 16.47 20.86 21.83
C VAL A 234 15.90 22.14 21.27
N THR A 235 14.73 22.07 20.64
CA THR A 235 14.10 23.17 19.92
C THR A 235 12.79 23.54 20.61
N VAL A 236 12.54 24.82 20.87
CA VAL A 236 11.22 25.32 21.21
C VAL A 236 10.48 25.65 19.92
N ALA A 237 9.27 25.11 19.75
CA ALA A 237 8.41 25.35 18.61
C ALA A 237 7.03 25.83 19.08
N THR A 238 6.39 26.70 18.32
CA THR A 238 5.02 27.19 18.60
C THR A 238 4.13 27.01 17.38
N THR A 239 2.88 26.71 17.60
CA THR A 239 1.85 26.73 16.57
C THR A 239 1.74 28.15 16.00
N GLY A 240 1.65 28.29 14.67
CA GLY A 240 1.61 29.59 14.00
C GLY A 240 2.92 30.39 14.02
N SER A 241 4.04 29.77 14.47
CA SER A 241 5.39 30.36 14.49
C SER A 241 5.55 31.66 15.34
N ALA A 242 4.59 31.98 16.19
CA ALA A 242 4.71 33.14 17.12
C ALA A 242 5.79 32.88 18.18
N PRO A 243 6.46 33.91 18.72
CA PRO A 243 7.36 33.73 19.85
C PRO A 243 6.61 33.21 21.08
N ILE A 244 7.35 32.56 22.02
CA ILE A 244 6.76 32.14 23.32
C ILE A 244 6.52 33.38 24.21
N ASP A 245 5.42 33.37 24.95
CA ASP A 245 5.03 34.48 25.84
C ASP A 245 5.68 34.38 27.23
N GLU A 246 5.90 33.16 27.69
CA GLU A 246 6.45 32.84 28.99
C GLU A 246 7.75 32.04 28.85
N PRO A 247 8.67 32.10 29.83
CA PRO A 247 9.90 31.31 29.77
C PRO A 247 9.61 29.80 29.69
N VAL A 248 10.34 29.10 28.80
CA VAL A 248 10.36 27.61 28.76
C VAL A 248 11.68 27.13 29.35
N THR A 249 11.59 26.26 30.35
CA THR A 249 12.74 25.66 31.02
C THR A 249 12.77 24.17 30.74
N VAL A 250 13.96 23.64 30.35
CA VAL A 250 14.19 22.22 30.09
C VAL A 250 15.30 21.73 30.99
N ALA A 251 14.95 21.11 32.10
CA ALA A 251 15.93 20.40 32.91
C ALA A 251 16.26 19.07 32.24
N TYR A 252 17.55 18.71 32.21
CA TYR A 252 18.01 17.49 31.60
C TYR A 252 18.97 16.72 32.50
N GLU A 253 18.89 15.37 32.44
CA GLU A 253 19.81 14.48 33.13
C GLU A 253 19.97 13.16 32.37
N THR A 254 21.18 12.59 32.40
CA THR A 254 21.44 11.22 31.92
C THR A 254 21.16 10.25 33.07
N ALA A 255 20.25 9.31 32.90
CA ALA A 255 19.90 8.35 33.94
C ALA A 255 19.28 7.08 33.37
N GLY A 256 19.69 5.95 33.89
CA GLY A 256 19.20 4.64 33.49
C GLY A 256 19.85 4.18 32.17
N GLY A 257 19.16 3.26 31.45
CA GLY A 257 19.70 2.62 30.25
C GLY A 257 20.52 1.37 30.56
N THR A 258 21.23 0.87 29.54
CA THR A 258 22.09 -0.34 29.68
C THR A 258 23.55 0.03 29.90
N ALA A 259 23.98 1.24 29.55
CA ALA A 259 25.34 1.73 29.73
C ALA A 259 25.68 1.92 31.21
N SER A 260 26.89 1.59 31.58
CA SER A 260 27.42 1.73 32.93
C SER A 260 28.07 3.12 33.15
N PRO A 261 28.34 3.53 34.38
CA PRO A 261 29.04 4.80 34.64
C PRO A 261 30.47 4.89 34.05
N SER A 262 31.08 3.79 33.61
CA SER A 262 32.35 3.78 32.89
C SER A 262 32.22 4.19 31.44
N ASP A 263 31.02 4.13 30.83
CA ASP A 263 30.82 4.28 29.40
C ASP A 263 30.39 5.69 28.99
N TYR A 264 29.99 6.53 29.94
CA TYR A 264 29.67 7.90 29.67
C TYR A 264 29.90 8.85 30.84
N THR A 265 30.03 10.14 30.55
CA THR A 265 30.07 11.20 31.58
C THR A 265 28.65 11.55 32.01
N ALA A 266 28.31 11.28 33.28
CA ALA A 266 27.02 11.67 33.83
C ALA A 266 26.78 13.18 33.66
N LEU A 267 25.59 13.55 33.18
CA LEU A 267 25.22 14.92 32.84
C LEU A 267 23.94 15.33 33.56
N LYS A 268 23.95 16.55 34.10
CA LYS A 268 22.74 17.18 34.65
C LYS A 268 22.83 18.68 34.45
N GLY A 269 21.74 19.31 34.01
CA GLY A 269 21.74 20.75 33.78
C GLY A 269 20.36 21.25 33.38
N GLU A 270 20.33 22.51 32.89
CA GLU A 270 19.11 23.19 32.49
C GLU A 270 19.37 24.06 31.25
N LEU A 271 18.39 24.06 30.32
CA LEU A 271 18.28 25.02 29.21
C LEU A 271 17.11 25.94 29.49
N THR A 272 17.29 27.24 29.32
CA THR A 272 16.20 28.23 29.45
C THR A 272 15.99 28.93 28.12
N PHE A 273 14.76 28.98 27.65
CA PHE A 273 14.29 29.82 26.54
C PHE A 273 13.49 30.98 27.16
N PRO A 274 14.02 32.23 27.20
CA PRO A 274 13.28 33.36 27.78
C PRO A 274 12.00 33.70 27.01
N ALA A 275 11.05 34.36 27.65
CA ALA A 275 9.91 34.96 26.99
C ALA A 275 10.36 35.81 25.78
N GLY A 276 9.61 35.78 24.69
CA GLY A 276 9.98 36.43 23.42
C GLY A 276 10.91 35.61 22.53
N THR A 277 11.30 34.37 22.94
CA THR A 277 12.10 33.47 22.08
C THR A 277 11.29 33.06 20.87
N ALA A 278 11.86 33.21 19.67
CA ALA A 278 11.21 32.85 18.41
C ALA A 278 11.05 31.32 18.28
N SER A 279 9.94 30.90 17.67
CA SER A 279 9.69 29.50 17.26
C SER A 279 10.85 28.99 16.40
N GLY A 280 11.24 27.72 16.59
CA GLY A 280 12.38 27.12 15.91
C GLY A 280 13.75 27.39 16.56
N THR A 281 13.79 28.17 17.67
CA THR A 281 15.05 28.41 18.38
C THR A 281 15.56 27.12 19.02
N THR A 282 16.83 26.78 18.74
CA THR A 282 17.47 25.53 19.15
C THR A 282 18.62 25.80 20.15
N ARG A 283 18.71 24.93 21.14
CA ARG A 283 19.85 24.76 22.05
C ARG A 283 20.36 23.34 21.99
N THR A 284 21.58 23.10 22.49
CA THR A 284 22.20 21.76 22.40
C THR A 284 22.58 21.23 23.77
N VAL A 285 22.33 19.93 23.95
CA VAL A 285 22.90 19.12 25.04
C VAL A 285 23.91 18.16 24.42
N ARG A 286 25.11 18.07 25.01
CA ARG A 286 26.19 17.18 24.56
C ARG A 286 26.42 16.08 25.60
N VAL A 287 26.25 14.84 25.19
CA VAL A 287 26.54 13.66 26.01
C VAL A 287 27.85 13.06 25.53
N HIS A 288 28.84 13.00 26.39
CA HIS A 288 30.15 12.42 26.07
C HIS A 288 30.18 10.97 26.51
N THR A 289 30.49 10.08 25.57
CA THR A 289 30.78 8.69 25.84
C THR A 289 32.28 8.53 26.15
N LEU A 290 32.60 7.51 26.92
CA LEU A 290 33.97 7.25 27.36
C LEU A 290 34.49 6.00 26.63
N LYS A 291 35.80 5.97 26.42
CA LYS A 291 36.42 4.78 25.85
C LYS A 291 36.95 3.90 26.99
N ASP A 292 36.43 2.71 27.07
CA ASP A 292 36.83 1.73 28.06
C ASP A 292 37.87 0.73 27.53
N LYS A 293 38.03 -0.41 28.19
CA LYS A 293 39.02 -1.46 27.81
C LYS A 293 38.39 -2.67 27.15
N ALA A 294 37.07 -2.72 26.95
CA ALA A 294 36.43 -3.82 26.30
C ALA A 294 36.87 -3.91 24.84
N ALA A 295 37.29 -5.07 24.41
CA ALA A 295 37.73 -5.30 23.04
C ALA A 295 36.57 -5.55 22.07
N ALA A 296 35.39 -5.90 22.59
CA ALA A 296 34.19 -6.18 21.82
C ALA A 296 32.95 -6.08 22.73
N GLU A 297 31.99 -5.29 22.31
CA GLU A 297 30.80 -4.99 23.09
C GLU A 297 29.54 -4.87 22.24
N ALA A 298 28.37 -5.20 22.83
CA ALA A 298 27.07 -4.91 22.26
C ALA A 298 26.74 -3.41 22.41
N ALA A 299 25.75 -2.92 21.68
CA ALA A 299 25.31 -1.53 21.84
C ALA A 299 24.67 -1.29 23.21
N GLU A 300 24.90 -0.12 23.75
CA GLU A 300 24.43 0.31 25.04
C GLU A 300 23.67 1.62 24.95
N THR A 301 22.74 1.86 25.86
CA THR A 301 21.85 3.03 25.84
C THR A 301 22.04 3.93 27.04
N VAL A 302 22.00 5.25 26.81
CA VAL A 302 21.98 6.29 27.82
C VAL A 302 20.77 7.20 27.57
N PRO A 303 19.64 7.04 28.30
CA PRO A 303 18.51 7.95 28.19
C PRO A 303 18.87 9.37 28.65
N LEU A 304 18.47 10.36 27.87
CA LEU A 304 18.56 11.77 28.25
C LEU A 304 17.16 12.25 28.66
N LYS A 305 16.85 12.15 29.96
CA LYS A 305 15.58 12.58 30.49
C LYS A 305 15.46 14.08 30.40
N LEU A 306 14.36 14.56 29.81
CA LEU A 306 14.01 15.97 29.71
C LEU A 306 12.76 16.25 30.56
N THR A 307 12.84 17.24 31.46
CA THR A 307 11.68 17.71 32.24
C THR A 307 11.41 19.16 31.81
N VAL A 308 10.26 19.39 31.20
CA VAL A 308 9.89 20.65 30.57
C VAL A 308 8.87 21.40 31.43
N THR A 309 9.07 22.71 31.57
CA THR A 309 8.11 23.64 32.21
C THR A 309 7.82 24.78 31.23
N GLY A 310 6.54 25.15 31.07
CA GLY A 310 6.09 26.23 30.19
C GLY A 310 5.87 25.81 28.73
N ALA A 311 6.03 24.55 28.39
CA ALA A 311 5.74 23.97 27.08
C ALA A 311 5.44 22.46 27.18
N LYS A 312 4.86 21.87 26.14
CA LYS A 312 4.69 20.41 26.04
C LYS A 312 6.08 19.74 25.92
N ALA A 313 6.29 18.67 26.67
CA ALA A 313 7.53 17.89 26.59
C ALA A 313 7.58 17.07 25.27
N PRO A 314 8.78 16.67 24.80
CA PRO A 314 8.91 15.71 23.70
C PRO A 314 8.09 14.44 24.00
N ALA A 315 7.50 13.86 22.97
CA ALA A 315 6.69 12.63 23.09
C ALA A 315 7.50 11.45 23.65
N GLU A 316 8.81 11.45 23.43
CA GLU A 316 9.71 10.37 23.83
C GLU A 316 10.97 10.91 24.49
N THR A 317 11.54 10.11 25.39
CA THR A 317 12.87 10.39 25.97
C THR A 317 13.96 10.09 24.95
N PRO A 318 14.79 11.07 24.53
CA PRO A 318 15.91 10.85 23.64
C PRO A 318 16.89 9.78 24.20
N GLN A 319 17.34 8.88 23.32
CA GLN A 319 18.28 7.82 23.66
C GLN A 319 19.63 8.07 22.99
N VAL A 320 20.69 8.25 23.74
CA VAL A 320 22.04 8.14 23.19
C VAL A 320 22.39 6.66 23.15
N VAL A 321 22.85 6.18 21.99
CA VAL A 321 23.23 4.78 21.77
C VAL A 321 24.72 4.71 21.49
N ILE A 322 25.47 4.06 22.39
CA ILE A 322 26.87 3.75 22.18
C ILE A 322 26.93 2.53 21.27
N ASP A 323 27.57 2.69 20.10
CA ASP A 323 27.51 1.70 19.05
C ASP A 323 28.26 0.42 19.42
N ALA A 324 27.68 -0.73 19.05
CA ALA A 324 28.34 -2.04 19.19
C ALA A 324 29.66 -2.07 18.42
N HIS A 325 30.70 -2.63 19.01
CA HIS A 325 32.00 -2.68 18.38
C HIS A 325 32.73 -4.00 18.63
N GLY A 326 33.76 -4.31 17.80
CA GLY A 326 34.65 -5.45 17.97
C GLY A 326 34.01 -6.83 17.78
N LEU A 327 32.72 -6.96 17.67
CA LEU A 327 32.00 -8.22 17.50
C LEU A 327 32.21 -8.81 16.10
N PRO A 328 32.41 -10.15 15.97
CA PRO A 328 32.72 -10.75 14.68
C PRO A 328 31.65 -10.51 13.60
N TYR A 329 30.36 -10.44 13.97
CA TYR A 329 29.31 -10.20 12.98
C TYR A 329 29.39 -8.80 12.32
N LEU A 330 30.00 -7.82 12.98
CA LEU A 330 30.24 -6.47 12.45
C LEU A 330 31.40 -6.41 11.46
N ASN A 331 32.25 -7.46 11.41
CA ASN A 331 33.38 -7.46 10.51
C ASN A 331 33.01 -7.88 9.09
N ALA A 332 32.83 -6.89 8.20
CA ALA A 332 32.49 -7.07 6.79
C ALA A 332 33.49 -7.95 5.99
N LYS A 333 34.72 -8.18 6.50
CA LYS A 333 35.71 -9.07 5.87
C LYS A 333 35.43 -10.54 6.12
N LEU A 334 34.61 -10.89 7.10
CA LEU A 334 34.22 -12.26 7.36
C LEU A 334 33.13 -12.74 6.38
N PRO A 335 33.15 -14.02 5.98
CA PRO A 335 32.08 -14.60 5.19
C PRO A 335 30.74 -14.47 5.90
N VAL A 336 29.66 -14.17 5.14
CA VAL A 336 28.30 -13.98 5.65
C VAL A 336 27.91 -15.11 6.63
N ARG A 337 28.14 -16.38 6.28
CA ARG A 337 27.83 -17.53 7.15
C ARG A 337 28.47 -17.46 8.54
N LYS A 338 29.68 -16.88 8.65
CA LYS A 338 30.36 -16.72 9.95
C LYS A 338 29.75 -15.58 10.75
N ARG A 339 29.39 -14.50 10.07
CA ARG A 339 28.72 -13.35 10.69
C ARG A 339 27.34 -13.77 11.24
N VAL A 340 26.54 -14.48 10.43
CA VAL A 340 25.25 -15.04 10.86
C VAL A 340 25.40 -15.96 12.07
N ALA A 341 26.34 -16.90 12.03
CA ALA A 341 26.54 -17.85 13.12
C ALA A 341 26.97 -17.16 14.44
N ASP A 342 27.81 -16.13 14.37
CA ASP A 342 28.21 -15.35 15.53
C ASP A 342 27.03 -14.58 16.12
N LEU A 343 26.28 -13.82 15.28
CA LEU A 343 25.16 -13.03 15.75
C LEU A 343 24.05 -13.92 16.33
N LEU A 344 23.68 -14.98 15.63
CA LEU A 344 22.62 -15.91 16.03
C LEU A 344 22.91 -16.55 17.39
N SER A 345 24.20 -16.89 17.68
CA SER A 345 24.59 -17.48 18.94
C SER A 345 24.50 -16.56 20.14
N ARG A 346 24.35 -15.24 19.91
CA ARG A 346 24.27 -14.21 20.95
C ARG A 346 22.83 -13.82 21.26
N MET A 347 21.92 -14.08 20.31
CA MET A 347 20.52 -13.64 20.37
C MET A 347 19.73 -14.49 21.35
N SER A 348 18.93 -13.83 22.17
CA SER A 348 17.87 -14.44 22.98
C SER A 348 16.71 -14.90 22.10
N LEU A 349 15.85 -15.77 22.65
CA LEU A 349 14.64 -16.21 21.95
C LEU A 349 13.72 -15.03 21.59
N ALA A 350 13.62 -14.03 22.45
CA ALA A 350 12.79 -12.85 22.21
C ALA A 350 13.30 -12.03 21.03
N GLU A 351 14.61 -11.76 20.95
CA GLU A 351 15.25 -11.08 19.83
C GLU A 351 15.12 -11.88 18.52
N LYS A 352 15.22 -13.19 18.58
CA LYS A 352 15.00 -14.08 17.42
C LYS A 352 13.56 -13.99 16.93
N ALA A 353 12.57 -14.01 17.84
CA ALA A 353 11.16 -13.86 17.50
C ALA A 353 10.88 -12.48 16.88
N GLY A 354 11.48 -11.41 17.40
CA GLY A 354 11.41 -10.07 16.81
C GLY A 354 11.90 -10.04 15.35
N GLN A 355 13.03 -10.73 15.06
CA GLN A 355 13.55 -10.82 13.68
C GLN A 355 12.65 -11.60 12.73
N MET A 356 11.77 -12.47 13.23
CA MET A 356 10.78 -13.22 12.45
C MET A 356 9.47 -12.44 12.27
N THR A 357 9.39 -11.21 12.75
CA THR A 357 8.17 -10.38 12.76
C THR A 357 8.28 -9.23 11.77
N GLN A 358 7.27 -9.08 10.91
CA GLN A 358 7.08 -7.93 10.04
C GLN A 358 5.78 -7.20 10.41
N ALA A 359 5.87 -5.90 10.70
CA ALA A 359 4.74 -5.02 11.01
C ALA A 359 4.47 -4.01 9.89
N GLU A 360 3.26 -3.48 9.81
CA GLU A 360 2.92 -2.35 8.94
C GLU A 360 3.46 -1.05 9.56
N ARG A 361 3.98 -0.15 8.73
CA ARG A 361 4.66 1.08 9.18
C ARG A 361 3.76 2.00 10.02
N GLY A 362 2.48 2.12 9.67
CA GLY A 362 1.51 2.95 10.41
C GLY A 362 1.18 2.38 11.79
N ALA A 363 1.22 1.04 11.92
CA ALA A 363 0.95 0.37 13.19
C ALA A 363 2.04 0.60 14.24
N VAL A 364 3.28 0.86 13.83
CA VAL A 364 4.39 1.15 14.76
C VAL A 364 4.47 2.63 15.17
N GLY A 365 3.63 3.50 14.59
CA GLY A 365 3.54 4.92 14.93
C GLY A 365 4.90 5.62 14.93
N THR A 366 5.37 6.11 16.08
CA THR A 366 6.69 6.75 16.24
C THR A 366 7.88 5.81 16.06
N GLY A 367 7.62 4.50 15.91
CA GLY A 367 8.65 3.46 15.77
C GLY A 367 9.26 2.99 17.10
N ALA A 368 8.74 3.40 18.26
CA ALA A 368 9.24 2.93 19.57
C ALA A 368 9.17 1.40 19.71
N ASP A 369 8.13 0.80 19.15
CA ASP A 369 7.95 -0.66 19.15
C ASP A 369 9.01 -1.41 18.33
N ILE A 370 9.65 -0.77 17.35
CA ILE A 370 10.78 -1.37 16.62
C ILE A 370 11.89 -1.76 17.59
N THR A 371 12.20 -0.85 18.51
CA THR A 371 13.21 -1.10 19.55
C THR A 371 12.70 -2.06 20.63
N ALA A 372 11.45 -1.86 21.11
CA ALA A 372 10.91 -2.63 22.22
C ALA A 372 10.66 -4.10 21.87
N GLU A 373 10.32 -4.37 20.61
CA GLU A 373 9.98 -5.71 20.12
C GLU A 373 11.09 -6.33 19.25
N ASP A 374 12.26 -5.68 19.12
CA ASP A 374 13.37 -6.11 18.25
C ASP A 374 12.93 -6.45 16.81
N LEU A 375 12.01 -5.66 16.25
CA LEU A 375 11.38 -5.99 14.97
C LEU A 375 12.41 -6.18 13.86
N GLY A 376 12.26 -7.25 13.10
CA GLY A 376 13.16 -7.59 12.00
C GLY A 376 12.79 -6.88 10.69
N SER A 377 11.53 -6.52 10.52
CA SER A 377 11.03 -5.99 9.25
C SER A 377 9.83 -5.06 9.46
N LEU A 378 9.71 -4.13 8.53
CA LEU A 378 8.49 -3.34 8.29
C LEU A 378 8.10 -3.41 6.82
N LEU A 379 6.84 -3.06 6.53
CA LEU A 379 6.38 -2.86 5.16
C LEU A 379 5.45 -1.65 5.04
N SER A 380 5.31 -1.16 3.83
CA SER A 380 4.16 -0.37 3.39
C SER A 380 3.20 -1.28 2.64
N GLY A 381 1.99 -1.44 3.12
CA GLY A 381 0.91 -2.00 2.32
C GLY A 381 0.53 -1.07 1.17
N GLY A 382 -0.28 -1.55 0.21
CA GLY A 382 -0.71 -0.72 -0.93
C GLY A 382 -1.40 0.57 -0.48
N GLY A 383 -0.83 1.70 -0.86
CA GLY A 383 -1.31 3.03 -0.45
C GLY A 383 -0.77 3.56 0.88
N SER A 384 -0.04 2.74 1.65
CA SER A 384 0.61 3.19 2.89
C SER A 384 1.91 3.94 2.57
N THR A 385 1.79 5.24 2.31
CA THR A 385 2.89 6.09 1.86
C THR A 385 3.14 7.25 2.85
N PRO A 386 4.36 7.81 2.92
CA PRO A 386 4.59 9.03 3.68
C PRO A 386 3.86 10.22 3.05
N THR A 387 3.62 11.26 3.85
CA THR A 387 3.09 12.54 3.37
C THR A 387 4.17 13.62 3.50
N PRO A 388 4.52 14.35 2.42
CA PRO A 388 4.10 14.11 1.03
C PRO A 388 4.69 12.80 0.47
N ASN A 389 4.03 12.21 -0.55
CA ASN A 389 4.53 11.00 -1.22
C ASN A 389 5.65 11.35 -2.20
N THR A 390 6.86 11.59 -1.69
CA THR A 390 8.08 11.92 -2.45
C THR A 390 9.23 11.00 -2.04
N ALA A 391 10.22 10.83 -2.92
CA ALA A 391 11.39 10.00 -2.64
C ALA A 391 12.12 10.40 -1.36
N GLU A 392 12.26 11.69 -1.09
CA GLU A 392 12.91 12.21 0.11
C GLU A 392 12.11 11.91 1.37
N ALA A 393 10.77 11.94 1.30
CA ALA A 393 9.92 11.61 2.44
C ALA A 393 9.99 10.11 2.76
N TRP A 394 10.02 9.26 1.73
CA TRP A 394 10.25 7.82 1.89
C TRP A 394 11.60 7.54 2.57
N ALA A 395 12.67 8.13 2.06
CA ALA A 395 14.01 7.96 2.62
C ALA A 395 14.07 8.40 4.08
N ARG A 396 13.54 9.59 4.42
CA ARG A 396 13.48 10.08 5.81
C ARG A 396 12.67 9.16 6.72
N MET A 397 11.54 8.64 6.25
CA MET A 397 10.72 7.70 7.00
C MET A 397 11.52 6.42 7.31
N ILE A 398 12.13 5.81 6.30
CA ILE A 398 12.94 4.59 6.46
C ILE A 398 14.12 4.83 7.39
N ASP A 399 14.82 5.95 7.23
CA ASP A 399 15.96 6.31 8.09
C ASP A 399 15.53 6.46 9.55
N SER A 400 14.34 7.03 9.81
CA SER A 400 13.81 7.13 11.16
C SER A 400 13.57 5.77 11.79
N PHE A 401 13.06 4.79 11.03
CA PHE A 401 12.88 3.42 11.49
C PHE A 401 14.22 2.68 11.69
N GLN A 402 15.18 2.90 10.81
CA GLN A 402 16.53 2.33 10.97
C GLN A 402 17.22 2.86 12.23
N LEU A 403 17.03 4.13 12.57
CA LEU A 403 17.53 4.70 13.84
C LEU A 403 16.95 3.97 15.06
N ARG A 404 15.65 3.59 15.01
CA ARG A 404 15.03 2.79 16.07
C ARG A 404 15.63 1.38 16.18
N ALA A 405 15.90 0.74 15.07
CA ALA A 405 16.58 -0.57 15.05
C ALA A 405 17.99 -0.48 15.65
N ARG A 406 18.69 0.64 15.44
CA ARG A 406 20.02 0.87 16.05
C ARG A 406 20.00 1.06 17.56
N ALA A 407 18.84 1.32 18.16
CA ALA A 407 18.71 1.39 19.62
C ALA A 407 18.57 0.00 20.27
N THR A 408 18.56 -1.09 19.48
CA THR A 408 18.56 -2.47 19.98
C THR A 408 19.99 -2.93 20.30
N ARG A 409 20.11 -3.94 21.17
CA ARG A 409 21.39 -4.46 21.67
C ARG A 409 22.40 -4.87 20.57
N PHE A 410 21.91 -5.45 19.46
CA PHE A 410 22.77 -5.90 18.35
C PHE A 410 22.66 -5.02 17.11
N GLN A 411 21.89 -3.96 17.15
CA GLN A 411 21.73 -2.99 16.06
C GLN A 411 21.43 -3.66 14.71
N ILE A 412 20.59 -4.70 14.72
CA ILE A 412 20.21 -5.43 13.52
C ILE A 412 19.34 -4.53 12.65
N PRO A 413 19.77 -4.18 11.42
CA PRO A 413 18.98 -3.31 10.56
C PRO A 413 17.64 -3.92 10.19
N LEU A 414 16.62 -3.08 10.04
CA LEU A 414 15.35 -3.50 9.45
C LEU A 414 15.53 -3.86 7.97
N ILE A 415 14.79 -4.86 7.51
CA ILE A 415 14.53 -5.03 6.08
C ILE A 415 13.13 -4.49 5.79
N TYR A 416 13.04 -3.47 4.93
CA TYR A 416 11.78 -2.79 4.60
C TYR A 416 11.25 -3.26 3.26
N GLY A 417 9.97 -3.66 3.19
CA GLY A 417 9.36 -4.21 1.99
C GLY A 417 8.22 -3.36 1.43
N VAL A 418 8.02 -3.45 0.11
CA VAL A 418 6.86 -2.86 -0.61
C VAL A 418 6.39 -3.77 -1.74
N ASP A 419 5.15 -3.56 -2.20
CA ASP A 419 4.61 -4.14 -3.43
C ASP A 419 4.89 -3.22 -4.62
N ALA A 420 6.07 -3.33 -5.21
CA ALA A 420 6.42 -2.62 -6.45
C ALA A 420 6.23 -3.54 -7.67
N VAL A 421 4.97 -3.97 -7.87
CA VAL A 421 4.62 -5.08 -8.77
C VAL A 421 4.73 -4.73 -10.26
N HIS A 422 4.77 -3.44 -10.62
CA HIS A 422 4.94 -2.96 -11.99
C HIS A 422 5.62 -1.57 -12.07
N GLY A 423 6.84 -1.47 -11.60
CA GLY A 423 7.55 -0.22 -11.31
C GLY A 423 7.44 0.14 -9.85
N HIS A 424 7.99 1.27 -9.42
CA HIS A 424 7.77 1.76 -8.05
C HIS A 424 6.37 2.38 -7.95
N ASN A 425 5.35 1.57 -8.20
CA ASN A 425 3.95 1.98 -8.29
C ASN A 425 3.38 2.67 -7.03
N ASN A 426 4.06 2.58 -5.88
CA ASN A 426 3.65 3.26 -4.64
C ASN A 426 4.06 4.74 -4.60
N LEU A 427 5.02 5.16 -5.44
CA LEU A 427 5.56 6.52 -5.44
C LEU A 427 4.96 7.36 -6.57
N VAL A 428 4.37 8.51 -6.24
CA VAL A 428 3.89 9.46 -7.24
C VAL A 428 5.07 9.99 -8.08
N GLY A 429 4.94 9.92 -9.41
CA GLY A 429 5.96 10.38 -10.35
C GLY A 429 7.04 9.33 -10.70
N ALA A 430 7.00 8.15 -10.10
CA ALA A 430 7.83 7.03 -10.54
C ALA A 430 7.37 6.47 -11.89
N THR A 431 8.25 5.70 -12.54
CA THR A 431 7.94 5.04 -13.80
C THR A 431 7.04 3.82 -13.56
N VAL A 432 5.78 3.89 -13.96
CA VAL A 432 4.86 2.76 -13.88
C VAL A 432 4.94 1.94 -15.17
N MET A 433 5.33 0.67 -15.04
CA MET A 433 5.47 -0.28 -16.15
C MET A 433 4.11 -0.87 -16.55
N PRO A 434 3.97 -1.46 -17.75
CA PRO A 434 2.85 -2.35 -17.98
C PRO A 434 2.81 -3.47 -16.92
N HIS A 435 1.60 -3.85 -16.50
CA HIS A 435 1.44 -5.02 -15.63
C HIS A 435 1.96 -6.31 -16.30
N ASN A 436 2.22 -7.34 -15.48
CA ASN A 436 2.85 -8.58 -15.94
C ASN A 436 2.14 -9.25 -17.12
N ILE A 437 0.82 -9.18 -17.21
CA ILE A 437 0.08 -9.68 -18.37
C ILE A 437 0.52 -8.98 -19.69
N GLY A 438 0.76 -7.67 -19.63
CA GLY A 438 1.31 -6.90 -20.74
C GLY A 438 2.76 -7.29 -21.04
N ILE A 439 3.58 -7.50 -19.99
CA ILE A 439 4.98 -7.96 -20.17
C ILE A 439 5.00 -9.37 -20.78
N GLY A 440 4.13 -10.26 -20.34
CA GLY A 440 3.96 -11.59 -20.92
C GLY A 440 3.58 -11.54 -22.41
N ALA A 441 2.72 -10.61 -22.79
CA ALA A 441 2.35 -10.39 -24.19
C ALA A 441 3.53 -9.99 -25.08
N THR A 442 4.58 -9.39 -24.54
CA THR A 442 5.78 -9.01 -25.30
C THR A 442 6.59 -10.21 -25.80
N ARG A 443 6.57 -11.33 -25.09
CA ARG A 443 7.43 -12.51 -25.33
C ARG A 443 8.93 -12.19 -25.33
N ASP A 444 9.33 -11.10 -24.64
CA ASP A 444 10.72 -10.65 -24.58
C ASP A 444 11.30 -10.71 -23.16
N PRO A 445 12.02 -11.80 -22.81
CA PRO A 445 12.67 -11.92 -21.51
C PRO A 445 13.68 -10.82 -21.20
N ARG A 446 14.35 -10.25 -22.23
CA ARG A 446 15.31 -9.17 -22.02
C ARG A 446 14.60 -7.87 -21.62
N LEU A 447 13.41 -7.65 -22.16
CA LEU A 447 12.58 -6.51 -21.79
C LEU A 447 12.06 -6.69 -20.37
N ALA A 448 11.61 -7.90 -19.98
CA ALA A 448 11.23 -8.21 -18.60
C ALA A 448 12.37 -7.95 -17.61
N GLU A 449 13.61 -8.34 -17.93
CA GLU A 449 14.79 -8.02 -17.10
C GLU A 449 15.00 -6.51 -16.96
N ARG A 450 14.86 -5.76 -18.04
CA ARG A 450 15.04 -4.29 -18.03
C ARG A 450 13.94 -3.57 -17.24
N THR A 451 12.70 -4.04 -17.31
CA THR A 451 11.61 -3.48 -16.49
C THR A 451 11.88 -3.73 -15.00
N GLY A 452 12.34 -4.93 -14.62
CA GLY A 452 12.77 -5.24 -13.26
C GLY A 452 13.94 -4.38 -12.79
N ALA A 453 14.93 -4.11 -13.69
CA ALA A 453 16.07 -3.26 -13.33
C ALA A 453 15.68 -1.80 -13.06
N VAL A 454 14.75 -1.25 -13.84
CA VAL A 454 14.20 0.11 -13.59
C VAL A 454 13.41 0.14 -12.29
N THR A 455 12.56 -0.87 -12.05
CA THR A 455 11.81 -1.01 -10.79
C THR A 455 12.77 -1.01 -9.60
N ALA A 456 13.80 -1.86 -9.63
CA ALA A 456 14.80 -1.95 -8.56
C ALA A 456 15.51 -0.62 -8.30
N ALA A 457 15.93 0.07 -9.35
CA ALA A 457 16.64 1.34 -9.24
C ALA A 457 15.75 2.43 -8.58
N GLU A 458 14.47 2.52 -8.97
CA GLU A 458 13.55 3.51 -8.41
C GLU A 458 13.13 3.15 -6.98
N VAL A 459 12.89 1.87 -6.69
CA VAL A 459 12.57 1.39 -5.33
C VAL A 459 13.75 1.63 -4.39
N ARG A 460 14.96 1.24 -4.80
CA ARG A 460 16.16 1.42 -3.99
C ARG A 460 16.47 2.89 -3.70
N ALA A 461 16.22 3.77 -4.66
CA ALA A 461 16.42 5.22 -4.52
C ALA A 461 15.51 5.88 -3.46
N THR A 462 14.45 5.20 -3.01
CA THR A 462 13.62 5.62 -1.88
C THR A 462 14.04 5.00 -0.55
N GLY A 463 15.13 4.21 -0.54
CA GLY A 463 15.65 3.53 0.65
C GLY A 463 15.07 2.13 0.88
N VAL A 464 14.14 1.66 0.05
CA VAL A 464 13.52 0.33 0.18
C VAL A 464 14.44 -0.76 -0.40
N PRO A 465 14.85 -1.78 0.37
CA PRO A 465 15.74 -2.82 -0.11
C PRO A 465 15.03 -4.10 -0.58
N TRP A 466 13.69 -4.20 -0.48
CA TRP A 466 12.96 -5.43 -0.72
C TRP A 466 11.64 -5.19 -1.45
N ASP A 467 11.41 -5.97 -2.50
CA ASP A 467 10.21 -5.91 -3.33
C ASP A 467 9.43 -7.23 -3.25
N PHE A 468 8.11 -7.15 -3.07
CA PHE A 468 7.20 -8.29 -3.08
C PHE A 468 6.76 -8.63 -4.51
N ALA A 469 7.71 -8.73 -5.42
CA ALA A 469 7.54 -9.09 -6.82
C ALA A 469 8.69 -10.01 -7.31
N PRO A 470 8.44 -10.82 -8.36
CA PRO A 470 7.26 -10.93 -9.22
C PRO A 470 6.22 -11.97 -8.74
N CYS A 471 4.95 -11.80 -9.18
CA CYS A 471 4.00 -12.91 -9.17
C CYS A 471 4.39 -13.92 -10.25
N LEU A 472 4.60 -15.18 -9.80
CA LEU A 472 4.88 -16.33 -10.68
C LEU A 472 3.65 -17.24 -10.82
N CYS A 473 2.49 -16.68 -10.56
CA CYS A 473 1.20 -17.32 -10.76
C CYS A 473 0.97 -17.64 -12.23
N VAL A 474 0.40 -18.79 -12.49
CA VAL A 474 -0.06 -19.21 -13.81
C VAL A 474 -1.58 -19.07 -13.81
N THR A 475 -2.11 -18.02 -14.46
CA THR A 475 -3.56 -17.79 -14.50
C THR A 475 -4.25 -18.86 -15.30
N ARG A 476 -5.33 -19.45 -14.75
CA ARG A 476 -6.08 -20.53 -15.40
C ARG A 476 -7.55 -20.20 -15.60
N ASP A 477 -8.00 -19.06 -15.05
CA ASP A 477 -9.38 -18.59 -15.17
C ASP A 477 -9.36 -17.06 -15.21
N GLU A 478 -9.87 -16.47 -16.28
CA GLU A 478 -9.87 -15.02 -16.52
C GLU A 478 -10.86 -14.28 -15.61
N ARG A 479 -11.70 -14.99 -14.85
CA ARG A 479 -12.56 -14.41 -13.82
C ARG A 479 -11.81 -13.99 -12.57
N TRP A 480 -10.57 -14.44 -12.41
CA TRP A 480 -9.70 -14.08 -11.29
C TRP A 480 -9.24 -12.63 -11.35
N GLY A 481 -9.48 -11.86 -10.25
CA GLY A 481 -9.14 -10.44 -10.16
C GLY A 481 -7.65 -10.12 -10.25
N ARG A 482 -6.75 -11.12 -10.02
CA ARG A 482 -5.29 -10.96 -10.12
C ARG A 482 -4.71 -11.49 -11.45
N SER A 483 -5.55 -11.77 -12.45
CA SER A 483 -5.07 -12.28 -13.74
C SER A 483 -3.99 -11.39 -14.37
N TYR A 484 -4.07 -10.09 -14.22
CA TYR A 484 -3.10 -9.14 -14.74
C TYR A 484 -1.73 -9.17 -14.03
N GLU A 485 -1.66 -9.70 -12.80
CA GLU A 485 -0.40 -9.89 -12.09
C GLU A 485 0.40 -11.09 -12.64
N SER A 486 -0.27 -12.00 -13.34
CA SER A 486 0.36 -13.15 -14.03
C SER A 486 0.96 -12.74 -15.37
N PHE A 487 2.07 -13.39 -15.75
CA PHE A 487 2.60 -13.27 -17.12
C PHE A 487 1.77 -14.03 -18.17
N GLY A 488 0.85 -14.91 -17.75
CA GLY A 488 -0.08 -15.62 -18.62
C GLY A 488 -0.47 -17.02 -18.15
N GLU A 489 -1.18 -17.75 -19.01
CA GLU A 489 -1.74 -19.07 -18.73
C GLU A 489 -0.79 -20.25 -18.95
N ASP A 490 0.32 -20.02 -19.64
CA ASP A 490 1.31 -21.05 -19.97
C ASP A 490 2.50 -20.99 -19.00
N PRO A 491 2.79 -22.04 -18.22
CA PRO A 491 3.93 -22.03 -17.30
C PRO A 491 5.26 -21.76 -18.00
N ALA A 492 5.46 -22.21 -19.25
CA ALA A 492 6.68 -21.93 -20.01
C ALA A 492 6.83 -20.43 -20.35
N LEU A 493 5.72 -19.72 -20.53
CA LEU A 493 5.75 -18.27 -20.67
C LEU A 493 6.17 -17.61 -19.37
N VAL A 494 5.55 -17.98 -18.24
CA VAL A 494 5.91 -17.45 -16.91
C VAL A 494 7.40 -17.68 -16.64
N GLU A 495 7.90 -18.93 -16.80
CA GLU A 495 9.32 -19.27 -16.65
C GLU A 495 10.25 -18.41 -17.53
N SER A 496 9.83 -18.11 -18.77
CA SER A 496 10.63 -17.28 -19.68
C SER A 496 10.75 -15.82 -19.23
N MET A 497 9.71 -15.27 -18.57
CA MET A 497 9.67 -13.87 -18.10
C MET A 497 10.34 -13.68 -16.72
N GLU A 498 10.72 -14.75 -16.03
CA GLU A 498 11.41 -14.67 -14.74
C GLU A 498 12.79 -14.02 -14.77
N THR A 499 13.27 -13.61 -15.92
CA THR A 499 14.43 -12.72 -16.04
C THR A 499 14.23 -11.40 -15.30
N VAL A 500 12.98 -11.02 -14.99
CA VAL A 500 12.65 -9.90 -14.10
C VAL A 500 13.34 -10.04 -12.74
N VAL A 501 13.51 -11.26 -12.21
CA VAL A 501 14.25 -11.52 -10.96
C VAL A 501 15.71 -11.05 -11.07
N GLN A 502 16.39 -11.30 -12.21
CA GLN A 502 17.73 -10.77 -12.41
C GLN A 502 17.74 -9.25 -12.53
N GLY A 503 16.72 -8.66 -13.17
CA GLY A 503 16.57 -7.21 -13.19
C GLY A 503 16.49 -6.63 -11.78
N LEU A 504 15.66 -7.23 -10.90
CA LEU A 504 15.44 -6.78 -9.53
C LEU A 504 16.70 -6.96 -8.65
N GLN A 505 17.27 -8.15 -8.58
CA GLN A 505 18.31 -8.48 -7.59
C GLN A 505 19.70 -8.80 -8.15
N GLY A 506 19.86 -8.73 -9.49
CA GLY A 506 21.12 -9.08 -10.13
C GLY A 506 21.30 -10.60 -10.30
N PRO A 507 22.54 -11.08 -10.57
CA PRO A 507 22.81 -12.47 -10.85
C PRO A 507 22.61 -13.38 -9.63
N ARG A 508 22.40 -14.69 -9.90
CA ARG A 508 22.13 -15.75 -8.92
C ARG A 508 23.09 -15.78 -7.73
N ASP A 509 24.35 -15.44 -7.92
CA ASP A 509 25.36 -15.50 -6.85
C ASP A 509 25.19 -14.39 -5.79
N GLY A 510 24.23 -13.46 -5.99
CA GLY A 510 23.87 -12.39 -5.07
C GLY A 510 24.96 -11.35 -4.83
N ARG A 511 26.04 -11.33 -5.64
CA ARG A 511 27.17 -10.40 -5.46
C ARG A 511 26.79 -8.93 -5.68
N GLU A 512 25.76 -8.67 -6.52
CA GLU A 512 25.25 -7.36 -6.86
C GLU A 512 24.08 -6.91 -5.97
N LEU A 513 23.53 -7.80 -5.13
CA LEU A 513 22.36 -7.48 -4.30
C LEU A 513 22.56 -6.31 -3.33
N LYS A 514 23.81 -6.03 -2.97
CA LYS A 514 24.21 -4.89 -2.12
C LYS A 514 24.34 -3.56 -2.89
N ASP A 515 24.23 -3.59 -4.22
CA ASP A 515 24.42 -2.41 -5.05
C ASP A 515 23.19 -1.48 -4.92
N ASP A 516 23.40 -0.18 -5.06
CA ASP A 516 22.40 0.84 -4.74
C ASP A 516 21.31 0.97 -5.83
N ASP A 517 21.27 0.06 -6.80
CA ASP A 517 20.24 -0.10 -7.84
C ASP A 517 19.56 -1.48 -7.84
N LYS A 518 19.74 -2.26 -6.76
CA LYS A 518 19.19 -3.62 -6.61
C LYS A 518 18.33 -3.74 -5.36
N VAL A 519 17.31 -4.60 -5.45
CA VAL A 519 16.41 -4.96 -4.35
C VAL A 519 16.24 -6.48 -4.26
N LEU A 520 15.96 -7.00 -3.07
CA LEU A 520 15.60 -8.39 -2.89
C LEU A 520 14.26 -8.68 -3.54
N ALA A 521 14.15 -9.71 -4.35
CA ALA A 521 12.93 -10.11 -5.03
C ALA A 521 12.16 -11.19 -4.26
N THR A 522 10.85 -11.24 -4.45
CA THR A 522 9.94 -12.22 -3.86
C THR A 522 9.17 -12.98 -4.93
N ALA A 523 9.38 -14.28 -5.05
CA ALA A 523 8.52 -15.12 -5.87
C ALA A 523 7.19 -15.39 -5.15
N LYS A 524 6.05 -14.97 -5.73
CA LYS A 524 4.73 -15.09 -5.11
C LYS A 524 3.66 -15.54 -6.11
N HIS A 525 2.53 -16.12 -5.69
CA HIS A 525 2.30 -16.66 -4.36
C HIS A 525 2.40 -18.19 -4.41
N PHE A 526 3.31 -18.74 -3.66
CA PHE A 526 3.61 -20.16 -3.63
C PHE A 526 2.53 -20.92 -2.83
N LEU A 527 1.78 -21.83 -3.38
CA LEU A 527 1.79 -22.51 -4.65
C LEU A 527 0.35 -22.76 -5.09
N GLY A 528 0.08 -22.62 -6.39
CA GLY A 528 -1.24 -22.91 -6.94
C GLY A 528 -2.12 -21.67 -7.13
N ASP A 529 -1.62 -20.50 -6.81
CA ASP A 529 -2.23 -19.21 -7.11
C ASP A 529 -2.55 -19.11 -8.61
N GLY A 530 -3.72 -18.55 -8.96
CA GLY A 530 -4.22 -18.54 -10.34
C GLY A 530 -4.84 -19.86 -10.83
N GLY A 531 -4.76 -20.95 -10.04
CA GLY A 531 -5.41 -22.23 -10.31
C GLY A 531 -6.65 -22.49 -9.46
N THR A 532 -7.13 -21.53 -8.71
CA THR A 532 -8.30 -21.65 -7.84
C THR A 532 -9.59 -21.78 -8.63
N ALA A 533 -10.48 -22.64 -8.16
CA ALA A 533 -11.75 -22.88 -8.82
C ALA A 533 -12.75 -21.74 -8.52
N TYR A 534 -13.47 -21.28 -9.53
CA TYR A 534 -14.53 -20.30 -9.38
C TYR A 534 -15.63 -20.78 -8.40
N GLY A 535 -16.02 -19.92 -7.47
CA GLY A 535 -16.97 -20.23 -6.40
C GLY A 535 -16.37 -21.00 -5.21
N SER A 536 -15.03 -21.20 -5.16
CA SER A 536 -14.38 -21.92 -4.06
C SER A 536 -13.81 -21.01 -2.96
N SER A 537 -13.82 -19.70 -3.14
CA SER A 537 -13.38 -18.76 -2.10
C SER A 537 -14.37 -18.70 -0.93
N THR A 538 -13.83 -18.55 0.27
CA THR A 538 -14.60 -18.32 1.50
C THR A 538 -14.22 -17.00 2.17
N THR A 539 -13.44 -16.16 1.49
CA THR A 539 -12.94 -14.88 1.99
C THR A 539 -13.90 -13.77 1.58
N GLY A 540 -14.62 -13.21 2.53
CA GLY A 540 -15.51 -12.07 2.28
C GLY A 540 -16.46 -12.33 1.10
N SER A 541 -16.47 -11.40 0.14
CA SER A 541 -17.25 -11.46 -1.10
C SER A 541 -16.49 -12.05 -2.30
N TYR A 542 -15.24 -12.50 -2.11
CA TYR A 542 -14.42 -13.05 -3.18
C TYR A 542 -15.01 -14.32 -3.76
N THR A 543 -14.91 -14.49 -5.08
CA THR A 543 -15.49 -15.64 -5.77
C THR A 543 -14.46 -16.69 -6.17
N ILE A 544 -13.23 -16.28 -6.44
CA ILE A 544 -12.16 -17.15 -6.94
C ILE A 544 -10.82 -16.92 -6.24
N ASP A 545 -10.48 -15.65 -5.98
CA ASP A 545 -9.26 -15.34 -5.26
C ASP A 545 -9.28 -15.92 -3.85
N GLN A 546 -8.11 -16.42 -3.35
CA GLN A 546 -7.95 -17.09 -2.07
C GLN A 546 -8.79 -18.40 -1.93
N GLY A 547 -9.29 -18.93 -3.04
CA GLY A 547 -10.08 -20.15 -3.09
C GLY A 547 -9.26 -21.44 -2.98
N VAL A 548 -9.76 -22.51 -3.64
CA VAL A 548 -9.14 -23.85 -3.61
C VAL A 548 -8.59 -24.23 -4.98
N THR A 549 -7.31 -24.58 -5.03
CA THR A 549 -6.67 -25.20 -6.20
C THR A 549 -6.68 -26.72 -6.04
N THR A 550 -7.52 -27.41 -6.82
CA THR A 550 -7.61 -28.88 -6.83
C THR A 550 -6.91 -29.43 -8.07
N VAL A 551 -5.79 -30.12 -7.87
CA VAL A 551 -4.94 -30.63 -8.94
C VAL A 551 -4.37 -32.01 -8.63
N THR A 552 -4.04 -32.79 -9.68
CA THR A 552 -3.17 -33.94 -9.51
C THR A 552 -1.74 -33.52 -9.26
N ARG A 553 -0.93 -34.36 -8.64
CA ARG A 553 0.51 -34.10 -8.44
C ARG A 553 1.23 -33.77 -9.75
N LYS A 554 0.86 -34.45 -10.83
CA LYS A 554 1.43 -34.21 -12.17
C LYS A 554 1.09 -32.80 -12.68
N GLN A 555 -0.15 -32.35 -12.52
CA GLN A 555 -0.57 -31.00 -12.91
C GLN A 555 0.11 -29.95 -12.04
N LEU A 556 0.17 -30.15 -10.72
CA LEU A 556 0.88 -29.26 -9.82
C LEU A 556 2.33 -29.07 -10.26
N ASP A 557 3.05 -30.19 -10.48
CA ASP A 557 4.47 -30.15 -10.88
C ASP A 557 4.72 -29.52 -12.25
N ALA A 558 3.77 -29.65 -13.19
CA ALA A 558 3.91 -29.18 -14.56
C ALA A 558 3.44 -27.73 -14.75
N VAL A 559 2.43 -27.29 -14.01
CA VAL A 559 1.81 -25.97 -14.19
C VAL A 559 2.27 -24.99 -13.13
N HIS A 560 2.00 -25.29 -11.86
CA HIS A 560 2.17 -24.30 -10.80
C HIS A 560 3.55 -24.32 -10.15
N LEU A 561 4.23 -25.48 -10.12
CA LEU A 561 5.55 -25.59 -9.50
C LEU A 561 6.70 -25.31 -10.49
N ALA A 562 6.47 -25.44 -11.79
CA ALA A 562 7.53 -25.23 -12.79
C ALA A 562 8.16 -23.83 -12.71
N PRO A 563 7.40 -22.72 -12.61
CA PRO A 563 7.97 -21.39 -12.42
C PRO A 563 8.86 -21.27 -11.17
N TYR A 564 8.46 -21.86 -10.05
CA TYR A 564 9.25 -21.77 -8.81
C TYR A 564 10.56 -22.53 -8.86
N ARG A 565 10.68 -23.59 -9.68
CA ARG A 565 11.98 -24.23 -9.94
C ARG A 565 12.92 -23.25 -10.62
N THR A 566 12.44 -22.59 -11.66
CA THR A 566 13.20 -21.59 -12.41
C THR A 566 13.60 -20.42 -11.53
N ALA A 567 12.68 -19.89 -10.70
CA ALA A 567 12.98 -18.81 -9.76
C ALA A 567 14.06 -19.18 -8.73
N VAL A 568 13.99 -20.39 -8.15
CA VAL A 568 15.03 -20.89 -7.24
C VAL A 568 16.35 -21.06 -7.99
N ASP A 569 16.32 -21.58 -9.21
CA ASP A 569 17.52 -21.70 -10.05
C ASP A 569 18.11 -20.33 -10.45
N ARG A 570 17.31 -19.29 -10.50
CA ARG A 570 17.75 -17.90 -10.69
C ARG A 570 18.23 -17.25 -9.40
N GLY A 571 18.01 -17.88 -8.24
CA GLY A 571 18.48 -17.41 -6.93
C GLY A 571 17.58 -16.37 -6.28
N VAL A 572 16.27 -16.45 -6.51
CA VAL A 572 15.31 -15.57 -5.81
C VAL A 572 15.52 -15.63 -4.30
N GLY A 573 15.53 -14.46 -3.65
CA GLY A 573 15.93 -14.36 -2.24
C GLY A 573 14.79 -14.61 -1.26
N THR A 574 13.53 -14.43 -1.68
CA THR A 574 12.36 -14.69 -0.83
C THR A 574 11.23 -15.36 -1.62
N VAL A 575 10.39 -16.09 -0.88
CA VAL A 575 9.17 -16.71 -1.42
C VAL A 575 8.01 -16.41 -0.47
N MET A 576 6.85 -16.05 -1.02
CA MET A 576 5.63 -15.78 -0.26
C MET A 576 4.59 -16.86 -0.58
N PRO A 577 4.08 -17.62 0.42
CA PRO A 577 2.99 -18.56 0.23
C PRO A 577 1.69 -17.88 -0.16
N SER A 578 0.86 -18.59 -0.95
CA SER A 578 -0.47 -18.11 -1.36
C SER A 578 -1.48 -18.18 -0.20
N TYR A 579 -2.46 -17.30 -0.22
CA TYR A 579 -3.66 -17.41 0.61
C TYR A 579 -4.52 -18.64 0.24
N SER A 580 -4.38 -19.15 -0.98
CA SER A 580 -5.20 -20.24 -1.50
C SER A 580 -4.99 -21.53 -0.72
N SER A 581 -6.01 -22.38 -0.70
CA SER A 581 -5.89 -23.75 -0.24
C SER A 581 -5.46 -24.66 -1.39
N LEU A 582 -4.54 -25.57 -1.12
CA LEU A 582 -4.09 -26.57 -2.09
C LEU A 582 -4.69 -27.95 -1.73
N ASP A 583 -5.38 -28.54 -2.69
CA ASP A 583 -5.92 -29.90 -2.64
C ASP A 583 -5.24 -30.74 -3.73
N ILE A 584 -4.38 -31.68 -3.32
CA ILE A 584 -3.73 -32.61 -4.26
C ILE A 584 -4.52 -33.89 -4.29
N VAL A 585 -5.17 -34.17 -5.42
CA VAL A 585 -5.99 -35.37 -5.59
C VAL A 585 -5.22 -36.63 -5.20
N GLY A 586 -5.71 -37.33 -4.18
CA GLY A 586 -5.16 -38.59 -3.72
C GLY A 586 -4.10 -38.52 -2.64
N ASP A 587 -3.74 -37.33 -2.11
CA ASP A 587 -2.80 -37.19 -0.99
C ASP A 587 -3.47 -37.43 0.39
N GLY A 588 -4.80 -37.40 0.44
CA GLY A 588 -5.58 -37.66 1.65
C GLY A 588 -5.65 -36.50 2.65
N LEU A 589 -5.13 -35.32 2.30
CA LEU A 589 -5.13 -34.13 3.17
C LEU A 589 -6.37 -33.26 2.91
N GLY A 590 -6.93 -33.28 1.68
CA GLY A 590 -7.94 -32.33 1.24
C GLY A 590 -7.40 -30.92 1.08
N PRO A 591 -8.28 -29.89 0.99
CA PRO A 591 -7.85 -28.51 0.83
C PRO A 591 -7.22 -27.97 2.13
N VAL A 592 -5.92 -27.60 2.07
CA VAL A 592 -5.16 -27.04 3.18
C VAL A 592 -4.55 -25.71 2.75
N LYS A 593 -4.70 -24.68 3.58
CA LYS A 593 -4.08 -23.35 3.36
C LYS A 593 -2.58 -23.48 3.15
N MET A 594 -2.02 -22.78 2.15
CA MET A 594 -0.62 -22.93 1.78
C MET A 594 0.35 -22.60 2.92
N HIS A 595 0.00 -21.66 3.79
CA HIS A 595 0.79 -21.32 4.98
C HIS A 595 0.93 -22.48 5.99
N ALA A 596 0.07 -23.51 5.90
CA ALA A 596 0.10 -24.72 6.72
C ALA A 596 0.69 -25.96 6.00
N ARG A 597 1.04 -25.89 4.70
CA ARG A 597 1.53 -27.02 3.87
C ARG A 597 3.02 -27.29 4.08
N ALA A 598 3.37 -27.91 5.21
CA ALA A 598 4.75 -28.29 5.53
C ALA A 598 5.41 -29.17 4.46
N ASP A 599 4.65 -30.06 3.83
CA ASP A 599 5.13 -30.91 2.74
C ASP A 599 5.53 -30.09 1.50
N MET A 600 4.87 -28.95 1.25
CA MET A 600 5.19 -28.07 0.16
C MET A 600 6.32 -27.08 0.53
N ILE A 601 6.22 -26.41 1.66
CA ILE A 601 7.22 -25.38 2.04
C ILE A 601 8.54 -26.04 2.45
N ASN A 602 8.52 -26.92 3.47
CA ASN A 602 9.74 -27.60 3.91
C ASN A 602 10.17 -28.71 2.94
N GLY A 603 9.21 -29.55 2.50
CA GLY A 603 9.53 -30.73 1.71
C GLY A 603 9.89 -30.38 0.26
N VAL A 604 9.08 -29.58 -0.42
CA VAL A 604 9.30 -29.26 -1.84
C VAL A 604 10.19 -28.05 -1.99
N LEU A 605 9.78 -26.88 -1.50
CA LEU A 605 10.50 -25.63 -1.74
C LEU A 605 11.91 -25.67 -1.12
N LYS A 606 12.02 -25.81 0.20
CA LYS A 606 13.31 -25.81 0.89
C LYS A 606 14.10 -27.09 0.65
N GLY A 607 13.43 -28.25 0.67
CA GLY A 607 14.07 -29.56 0.53
C GLY A 607 14.41 -29.92 -0.90
N ARG A 608 13.38 -30.20 -1.75
CA ARG A 608 13.59 -30.73 -3.11
C ARG A 608 14.18 -29.71 -4.07
N LEU A 609 13.73 -28.45 -4.03
CA LEU A 609 14.22 -27.38 -4.90
C LEU A 609 15.50 -26.73 -4.33
N GLY A 610 15.81 -26.91 -3.05
CA GLY A 610 17.01 -26.37 -2.42
C GLY A 610 16.97 -24.86 -2.21
N PHE A 611 15.80 -24.28 -2.00
CA PHE A 611 15.64 -22.84 -1.72
C PHE A 611 16.40 -22.43 -0.46
N ASP A 612 17.37 -21.52 -0.58
CA ASP A 612 18.25 -21.06 0.49
C ASP A 612 17.89 -19.66 1.04
N GLY A 613 16.90 -18.99 0.45
CA GLY A 613 16.33 -17.75 0.96
C GLY A 613 15.38 -17.96 2.14
N PHE A 614 14.58 -16.96 2.50
CA PHE A 614 13.57 -17.08 3.54
C PHE A 614 12.14 -17.02 3.00
N VAL A 615 11.21 -17.64 3.71
CA VAL A 615 9.77 -17.63 3.41
C VAL A 615 9.10 -16.57 4.28
N ILE A 616 8.45 -15.59 3.64
CA ILE A 616 7.62 -14.57 4.30
C ILE A 616 6.15 -14.92 4.11
N SER A 617 5.30 -14.85 5.15
CA SER A 617 3.86 -15.00 4.96
C SER A 617 3.28 -13.84 4.14
N ASP A 618 2.10 -14.01 3.60
CA ASP A 618 1.31 -12.91 3.07
C ASP A 618 0.63 -12.14 4.22
N TRP A 619 0.00 -11.00 3.92
CA TRP A 619 -0.66 -10.08 4.87
C TRP A 619 -1.74 -10.80 5.68
N ASN A 620 -1.56 -10.94 7.00
CA ASN A 620 -2.39 -11.76 7.87
C ASN A 620 -2.62 -13.19 7.36
N GLY A 621 -1.72 -13.72 6.50
CA GLY A 621 -1.93 -14.99 5.81
C GLY A 621 -2.01 -16.20 6.73
N ILE A 622 -1.37 -16.14 7.90
CA ILE A 622 -1.45 -17.22 8.88
C ILE A 622 -2.80 -17.26 9.61
N ASP A 623 -3.50 -16.11 9.73
CA ASP A 623 -4.79 -15.99 10.43
C ASP A 623 -5.92 -16.76 9.71
N GLN A 624 -5.69 -17.13 8.45
CA GLN A 624 -6.60 -17.94 7.66
C GLN A 624 -6.45 -19.46 7.90
N ILE A 625 -5.49 -19.88 8.72
CA ILE A 625 -5.33 -21.28 9.12
C ILE A 625 -6.43 -21.60 10.14
N PRO A 626 -7.18 -22.72 10.00
CA PRO A 626 -8.21 -23.05 10.99
C PRO A 626 -7.63 -23.33 12.37
N GLY A 627 -8.07 -22.61 13.39
CA GLY A 627 -7.62 -22.78 14.78
C GLY A 627 -7.72 -21.51 15.61
N ASP A 628 -7.00 -21.49 16.73
CA ASP A 628 -6.72 -20.25 17.45
C ASP A 628 -5.37 -19.66 17.00
N TYR A 629 -5.16 -18.39 17.25
CA TYR A 629 -3.96 -17.68 16.77
C TYR A 629 -2.63 -18.31 17.19
N ALA A 630 -2.54 -18.89 18.40
CA ALA A 630 -1.34 -19.59 18.84
C ALA A 630 -1.10 -20.89 18.03
N SER A 631 -2.18 -21.58 17.67
CA SER A 631 -2.16 -22.73 16.77
C SER A 631 -1.73 -22.34 15.34
N ASP A 632 -2.17 -21.18 14.85
CA ASP A 632 -1.84 -20.67 13.52
C ASP A 632 -0.36 -20.32 13.43
N VAL A 633 0.16 -19.62 14.44
CA VAL A 633 1.59 -19.33 14.61
C VAL A 633 2.42 -20.62 14.64
N ARG A 634 2.01 -21.59 15.49
CA ARG A 634 2.71 -22.88 15.60
C ARG A 634 2.71 -23.64 14.27
N THR A 635 1.56 -23.69 13.62
CA THR A 635 1.39 -24.48 12.38
C THR A 635 2.20 -23.88 11.24
N SER A 636 2.09 -22.58 11.02
CA SER A 636 2.80 -21.88 9.94
C SER A 636 4.32 -21.89 10.11
N VAL A 637 4.82 -21.61 11.33
CA VAL A 637 6.25 -21.63 11.61
C VAL A 637 6.82 -23.06 11.44
N ASN A 638 6.13 -24.11 11.95
CA ASN A 638 6.53 -25.49 11.74
C ASN A 638 6.42 -25.93 10.28
N ALA A 639 5.48 -25.37 9.52
CA ALA A 639 5.36 -25.61 8.07
C ALA A 639 6.54 -25.02 7.28
N GLY A 640 7.28 -24.09 7.86
CA GLY A 640 8.48 -23.54 7.24
C GLY A 640 8.41 -22.04 6.91
N VAL A 641 7.38 -21.34 7.34
CA VAL A 641 7.35 -19.87 7.28
C VAL A 641 8.43 -19.31 8.21
N ASP A 642 9.30 -18.46 7.69
CA ASP A 642 10.46 -17.92 8.40
C ASP A 642 10.20 -16.54 8.99
N MET A 643 9.44 -15.69 8.27
CA MET A 643 9.02 -14.38 8.73
C MET A 643 7.51 -14.29 8.57
N VAL A 644 6.81 -13.69 9.53
CA VAL A 644 5.36 -13.53 9.49
C VAL A 644 5.02 -12.06 9.33
N MET A 645 4.23 -11.78 8.27
CA MET A 645 3.61 -10.50 8.04
C MET A 645 2.36 -10.41 8.93
N ALA A 646 2.54 -9.87 10.13
CA ALA A 646 1.52 -9.60 11.12
C ALA A 646 1.35 -8.08 11.26
N PRO A 647 0.69 -7.41 10.32
CA PRO A 647 0.78 -5.96 10.15
C PRO A 647 0.42 -5.19 11.42
N TYR A 648 -0.64 -5.62 12.08
CA TYR A 648 -1.15 -4.98 13.31
C TYR A 648 -0.97 -5.86 14.55
N ALA A 649 -0.99 -7.19 14.39
CA ALA A 649 -0.88 -8.16 15.48
C ALA A 649 0.57 -8.59 15.77
N TYR A 650 1.57 -7.78 15.41
CA TYR A 650 2.99 -8.13 15.54
C TYR A 650 3.42 -8.44 16.99
N LYS A 651 2.85 -7.77 17.99
CA LYS A 651 3.12 -8.06 19.43
C LYS A 651 2.53 -9.40 19.84
N ASP A 652 1.33 -9.70 19.37
CA ASP A 652 0.65 -10.96 19.66
C ASP A 652 1.37 -12.13 18.99
N PHE A 653 1.83 -11.95 17.72
CA PHE A 653 2.64 -12.93 17.03
C PHE A 653 3.92 -13.27 17.81
N ARG A 654 4.70 -12.24 18.18
CA ARG A 654 5.93 -12.42 18.93
C ARG A 654 5.69 -13.12 20.28
N THR A 655 4.66 -12.72 20.99
CA THR A 655 4.28 -13.30 22.28
C THR A 655 3.87 -14.77 22.14
N ALA A 656 3.01 -15.08 21.17
CA ALA A 656 2.56 -16.43 20.86
C ALA A 656 3.74 -17.32 20.46
N LEU A 657 4.61 -16.85 19.56
CA LEU A 657 5.77 -17.61 19.09
C LEU A 657 6.71 -17.98 20.26
N VAL A 658 7.04 -17.02 21.13
CA VAL A 658 7.88 -17.28 22.30
C VAL A 658 7.22 -18.29 23.26
N ALA A 659 5.91 -18.21 23.43
CA ALA A 659 5.16 -19.17 24.25
C ALA A 659 5.17 -20.59 23.65
N GLU A 660 4.97 -20.71 22.34
CA GLU A 660 4.99 -21.99 21.61
C GLU A 660 6.38 -22.67 21.67
N VAL A 661 7.45 -21.88 21.59
CA VAL A 661 8.82 -22.39 21.73
C VAL A 661 9.08 -22.84 23.17
N ARG A 662 8.72 -22.05 24.17
CA ARG A 662 8.89 -22.40 25.58
C ARG A 662 8.09 -23.65 25.98
N ALA A 663 6.96 -23.87 25.34
CA ALA A 663 6.15 -25.07 25.52
C ALA A 663 6.69 -26.31 24.76
N GLY A 664 7.75 -26.15 23.97
CA GLY A 664 8.35 -27.24 23.18
C GLY A 664 7.53 -27.64 21.95
N ARG A 665 6.52 -26.85 21.55
CA ARG A 665 5.69 -27.11 20.38
C ARG A 665 6.27 -26.54 19.08
N VAL A 666 7.16 -25.56 19.18
CA VAL A 666 8.09 -25.13 18.11
C VAL A 666 9.51 -25.31 18.63
N SER A 667 10.38 -25.91 17.84
CA SER A 667 11.76 -26.16 18.28
C SER A 667 12.65 -24.91 18.12
N GLU A 668 13.58 -24.67 19.03
CA GLU A 668 14.59 -23.61 18.88
C GLU A 668 15.39 -23.76 17.58
N ARG A 669 15.67 -25.00 17.14
CA ARG A 669 16.32 -25.25 15.84
C ARG A 669 15.52 -24.69 14.67
N ARG A 670 14.17 -24.71 14.72
CA ARG A 670 13.32 -24.15 13.68
C ARG A 670 13.44 -22.62 13.68
N ILE A 671 13.49 -22.01 14.86
CA ILE A 671 13.71 -20.57 15.02
C ILE A 671 15.09 -20.18 14.49
N ASP A 672 16.12 -20.92 14.85
CA ASP A 672 17.49 -20.69 14.38
C ASP A 672 17.62 -20.78 12.85
N ASP A 673 16.95 -21.74 12.21
CA ASP A 673 16.90 -21.84 10.76
C ASP A 673 16.23 -20.61 10.14
N ALA A 674 15.06 -20.16 10.67
CA ALA A 674 14.37 -18.99 10.19
C ALA A 674 15.24 -17.72 10.28
N VAL A 675 15.74 -17.44 11.47
CA VAL A 675 16.55 -16.25 11.73
C VAL A 675 17.85 -16.27 10.93
N SER A 676 18.49 -17.44 10.79
CA SER A 676 19.69 -17.60 9.96
C SER A 676 19.45 -17.22 8.50
N ARG A 677 18.29 -17.62 7.93
CA ARG A 677 17.88 -17.25 6.56
C ARG A 677 17.65 -15.76 6.42
N ILE A 678 16.91 -15.16 7.35
CA ILE A 678 16.61 -13.70 7.37
C ILE A 678 17.92 -12.90 7.49
N LEU A 679 18.76 -13.21 8.46
CA LEU A 679 20.05 -12.54 8.66
C LEU A 679 20.97 -12.68 7.45
N THR A 680 20.93 -13.83 6.78
CA THR A 680 21.72 -14.05 5.55
C THR A 680 21.36 -13.04 4.47
N GLN A 681 20.08 -12.79 4.25
CA GLN A 681 19.65 -11.78 3.25
C GLN A 681 19.97 -10.36 3.69
N LYS A 682 19.82 -10.01 4.99
CA LYS A 682 20.23 -8.70 5.51
C LYS A 682 21.72 -8.42 5.28
N PHE A 683 22.58 -9.43 5.50
CA PHE A 683 24.03 -9.29 5.22
C PHE A 683 24.34 -9.23 3.72
N ARG A 684 23.63 -10.01 2.88
CA ARG A 684 23.80 -9.97 1.41
C ARG A 684 23.38 -8.62 0.82
N LEU A 685 22.33 -8.00 1.37
CA LEU A 685 21.87 -6.65 1.01
C LEU A 685 22.82 -5.54 1.49
N GLY A 686 23.82 -5.87 2.33
CA GLY A 686 24.75 -4.88 2.88
C GLY A 686 24.11 -3.94 3.91
N LEU A 687 22.96 -4.30 4.52
CA LEU A 687 22.24 -3.42 5.45
C LEU A 687 23.02 -3.10 6.72
N PHE A 688 23.93 -4.00 7.16
CA PHE A 688 24.79 -3.74 8.31
C PHE A 688 25.85 -2.69 8.02
N GLU A 689 26.30 -2.58 6.78
CA GLU A 689 27.29 -1.59 6.33
C GLU A 689 26.64 -0.27 5.90
N LYS A 690 25.43 -0.36 5.31
CA LYS A 690 24.68 0.79 4.80
C LYS A 690 23.22 0.66 5.25
N PRO A 691 22.88 0.95 6.52
CA PRO A 691 21.52 0.79 7.03
C PRO A 691 20.55 1.88 6.54
N TYR A 692 21.10 3.04 6.20
CA TYR A 692 20.31 4.23 5.82
C TYR A 692 20.09 4.29 4.30
N ALA A 693 19.06 5.04 3.91
CA ALA A 693 18.70 5.26 2.52
C ALA A 693 19.82 6.00 1.77
N ASP A 694 20.15 5.50 0.58
CA ASP A 694 20.99 6.24 -0.37
C ASP A 694 20.09 6.86 -1.44
N THR A 695 19.86 8.16 -1.35
CA THR A 695 19.02 8.91 -2.30
C THR A 695 19.78 9.41 -3.52
N SER A 696 21.03 9.01 -3.71
CA SER A 696 21.82 9.42 -4.89
C SER A 696 21.19 9.01 -6.22
N GLY A 697 20.41 7.92 -6.21
CA GLY A 697 19.60 7.45 -7.34
C GLY A 697 18.30 8.23 -7.58
N ALA A 698 17.83 9.06 -6.65
CA ALA A 698 16.54 9.75 -6.75
C ALA A 698 16.34 10.60 -8.02
N PRO A 699 17.35 11.26 -8.59
CA PRO A 699 17.21 11.94 -9.88
C PRO A 699 16.91 11.00 -11.07
N GLY A 700 17.10 9.68 -10.89
CA GLY A 700 16.73 8.65 -11.87
C GLY A 700 15.24 8.32 -11.89
N ILE A 701 14.51 8.60 -10.82
CA ILE A 701 13.07 8.29 -10.69
C ILE A 701 12.29 9.08 -11.76
N GLY A 702 11.45 8.37 -12.53
CA GLY A 702 10.68 8.96 -13.62
C GLY A 702 11.52 9.57 -14.74
N SER A 703 12.82 9.26 -14.81
CA SER A 703 13.73 9.82 -15.81
C SER A 703 13.35 9.41 -17.24
N ALA A 704 13.80 10.22 -18.23
CA ALA A 704 13.57 9.91 -19.63
C ALA A 704 14.12 8.52 -20.05
N GLY A 705 15.21 8.06 -19.41
CA GLY A 705 15.78 6.73 -19.62
C GLY A 705 14.86 5.61 -19.12
N HIS A 706 14.33 5.75 -17.93
CA HIS A 706 13.39 4.79 -17.33
C HIS A 706 12.05 4.78 -18.08
N ARG A 707 11.50 5.96 -18.38
CA ARG A 707 10.27 6.09 -19.19
C ARG A 707 10.44 5.51 -20.60
N ALA A 708 11.63 5.56 -21.20
CA ALA A 708 11.88 4.94 -22.49
C ALA A 708 11.75 3.40 -22.44
N VAL A 709 12.14 2.76 -21.34
CA VAL A 709 11.93 1.32 -21.12
C VAL A 709 10.44 1.02 -21.00
N ALA A 710 9.70 1.78 -20.20
CA ALA A 710 8.24 1.63 -20.04
C ALA A 710 7.52 1.85 -21.37
N ARG A 711 7.87 2.89 -22.14
CA ARG A 711 7.33 3.13 -23.47
C ARG A 711 7.60 1.98 -24.44
N GLU A 712 8.80 1.40 -24.40
CA GLU A 712 9.13 0.22 -25.21
C GLU A 712 8.27 -0.98 -24.80
N ALA A 713 8.10 -1.20 -23.50
CA ALA A 713 7.27 -2.27 -22.98
C ALA A 713 5.78 -2.06 -23.33
N ALA A 714 5.27 -0.83 -23.18
CA ALA A 714 3.89 -0.47 -23.54
C ALA A 714 3.63 -0.69 -25.05
N ALA A 715 4.60 -0.35 -25.92
CA ALA A 715 4.48 -0.61 -27.36
C ALA A 715 4.52 -2.10 -27.70
N ALA A 716 5.42 -2.86 -27.08
CA ALA A 716 5.60 -4.27 -27.33
C ALA A 716 4.46 -5.15 -26.75
N SER A 717 3.76 -4.66 -25.72
CA SER A 717 2.62 -5.36 -25.10
C SER A 717 1.34 -5.31 -25.94
N GLN A 718 1.21 -4.37 -26.88
CA GLN A 718 -0.03 -4.18 -27.65
C GLN A 718 -0.28 -5.36 -28.57
N VAL A 719 -1.44 -6.01 -28.41
CA VAL A 719 -1.83 -7.18 -29.20
C VAL A 719 -2.91 -6.81 -30.21
N LEU A 720 -2.57 -6.83 -31.49
CA LEU A 720 -3.51 -6.59 -32.57
C LEU A 720 -4.33 -7.86 -32.85
N LEU A 721 -5.58 -7.89 -32.39
CA LEU A 721 -6.47 -9.06 -32.50
C LEU A 721 -7.13 -9.15 -33.88
N LYS A 722 -7.56 -8.00 -34.43
CA LYS A 722 -8.24 -7.86 -35.73
C LYS A 722 -7.75 -6.59 -36.42
N ASN A 723 -7.64 -6.60 -37.76
CA ASN A 723 -7.33 -5.41 -38.57
C ASN A 723 -7.90 -5.56 -39.98
N SER A 724 -9.21 -5.50 -40.13
CA SER A 724 -9.90 -5.62 -41.42
C SER A 724 -9.70 -4.35 -42.26
N GLY A 725 -9.41 -4.53 -43.52
CA GLY A 725 -9.25 -3.39 -44.45
C GLY A 725 -8.05 -2.46 -44.14
N GLY A 726 -7.14 -2.88 -43.27
CA GLY A 726 -5.90 -2.14 -42.98
C GLY A 726 -6.16 -0.77 -42.31
N VAL A 727 -7.07 -0.71 -41.31
CA VAL A 727 -7.35 0.55 -40.58
C VAL A 727 -6.12 0.99 -39.82
N LEU A 728 -5.38 0.06 -39.23
CA LEU A 728 -4.10 0.32 -38.57
C LEU A 728 -2.94 -0.08 -39.50
N PRO A 729 -1.84 0.69 -39.55
CA PRO A 729 -1.60 1.90 -38.76
C PRO A 729 -2.34 3.12 -39.29
N LEU A 730 -2.66 4.05 -38.38
CA LEU A 730 -3.24 5.36 -38.67
C LEU A 730 -2.24 6.25 -39.42
N ARG A 731 -2.75 7.16 -40.22
CA ARG A 731 -1.92 8.19 -40.86
C ARG A 731 -2.04 9.49 -40.10
N THR A 732 -0.97 10.20 -39.88
CA THR A 732 -0.93 11.49 -39.15
C THR A 732 -1.81 12.58 -39.81
N SER A 733 -2.11 12.44 -41.13
CA SER A 733 -2.99 13.36 -41.89
C SER A 733 -4.48 13.08 -41.74
N GLN A 734 -4.88 11.96 -41.13
CA GLN A 734 -6.28 11.62 -40.91
C GLN A 734 -6.91 12.49 -39.82
N LYS A 735 -8.19 12.81 -40.01
CA LYS A 735 -9.05 13.41 -38.96
C LYS A 735 -9.56 12.28 -38.09
N VAL A 736 -9.08 12.24 -36.87
CA VAL A 736 -9.37 11.15 -35.94
C VAL A 736 -10.45 11.56 -34.95
N TYR A 737 -11.46 10.72 -34.78
CA TYR A 737 -12.44 10.85 -33.70
C TYR A 737 -12.08 9.88 -32.59
N VAL A 738 -11.87 10.38 -31.36
CA VAL A 738 -11.53 9.55 -30.21
C VAL A 738 -12.68 9.54 -29.20
N ALA A 739 -13.04 8.36 -28.69
CA ALA A 739 -14.05 8.17 -27.66
C ALA A 739 -13.62 7.07 -26.65
N GLY A 740 -14.49 6.84 -25.64
CA GLY A 740 -14.30 5.78 -24.64
C GLY A 740 -13.75 6.29 -23.31
N SER A 741 -14.08 5.55 -22.26
CA SER A 741 -13.80 5.89 -20.86
C SER A 741 -12.31 5.92 -20.53
N ASN A 742 -11.49 5.10 -21.20
CA ASN A 742 -10.09 4.89 -20.89
C ASN A 742 -9.11 5.67 -21.81
N ALA A 743 -9.64 6.59 -22.66
CA ALA A 743 -8.79 7.34 -23.58
C ALA A 743 -7.91 8.37 -22.85
N ASP A 744 -8.45 9.06 -21.86
CA ASP A 744 -7.82 10.17 -21.13
C ASP A 744 -7.84 9.92 -19.62
N ASP A 745 -7.39 8.77 -19.19
CA ASP A 745 -7.40 8.35 -17.78
C ASP A 745 -6.12 7.55 -17.47
N ILE A 746 -5.19 8.19 -16.75
CA ILE A 746 -3.89 7.58 -16.42
C ILE A 746 -4.05 6.50 -15.35
N GLY A 747 -5.04 6.63 -14.47
CA GLY A 747 -5.32 5.65 -13.45
C GLY A 747 -5.86 4.35 -14.03
N ASN A 748 -6.86 4.42 -14.92
CA ASN A 748 -7.37 3.25 -15.64
C ASN A 748 -6.28 2.61 -16.51
N GLN A 749 -5.43 3.41 -17.14
CA GLN A 749 -4.31 2.95 -17.94
C GLN A 749 -3.26 2.20 -17.12
N SER A 750 -3.07 2.58 -15.86
CA SER A 750 -2.11 1.96 -14.94
C SER A 750 -2.69 0.76 -14.21
N GLY A 751 -3.97 0.80 -13.81
CA GLY A 751 -4.64 -0.31 -13.15
C GLY A 751 -4.42 -0.38 -11.64
N GLY A 752 -4.77 -1.51 -11.05
CA GLY A 752 -4.61 -1.78 -9.61
C GLY A 752 -3.17 -1.68 -9.12
N TRP A 753 -2.98 -1.60 -7.82
CA TRP A 753 -1.69 -1.39 -7.13
C TRP A 753 -1.02 -0.05 -7.40
N THR A 754 -1.58 0.82 -8.25
CA THR A 754 -0.95 2.12 -8.59
C THR A 754 -1.35 3.20 -7.60
N VAL A 755 -0.39 3.74 -6.85
CA VAL A 755 -0.46 4.73 -5.77
C VAL A 755 -1.25 4.22 -4.56
N THR A 756 -2.39 3.59 -4.77
CA THR A 756 -3.19 2.90 -3.74
C THR A 756 -3.34 1.42 -4.07
N TRP A 757 -3.74 0.60 -3.10
CA TRP A 757 -3.94 -0.84 -3.29
C TRP A 757 -4.89 -1.15 -4.47
N GLN A 758 -6.09 -0.55 -4.45
CA GLN A 758 -7.07 -0.80 -5.52
C GLN A 758 -6.76 -0.03 -6.81
N GLY A 759 -5.86 0.95 -6.77
CA GLY A 759 -5.75 1.95 -7.82
C GLY A 759 -6.93 2.94 -7.78
N SER A 760 -6.95 3.89 -8.67
CA SER A 760 -8.06 4.84 -8.83
C SER A 760 -8.09 5.38 -10.25
N SER A 761 -9.27 5.70 -10.77
CA SER A 761 -9.41 6.44 -12.03
C SER A 761 -8.92 7.88 -11.88
N GLY A 762 -8.57 8.52 -12.98
CA GLY A 762 -8.19 9.92 -13.05
C GLY A 762 -6.68 10.17 -13.07
N ASP A 763 -6.28 11.40 -12.78
CA ASP A 763 -4.89 11.88 -12.84
C ASP A 763 -4.15 11.61 -11.52
N ILE A 764 -3.83 10.35 -11.28
CA ILE A 764 -3.25 9.86 -10.00
C ILE A 764 -1.72 9.97 -9.93
N THR A 765 -1.05 10.04 -11.06
CA THR A 765 0.42 10.12 -11.16
C THR A 765 0.84 10.72 -12.49
N PRO A 766 1.96 11.44 -12.58
CA PRO A 766 2.47 11.97 -13.85
C PRO A 766 2.72 10.86 -14.88
N GLY A 767 2.18 11.06 -16.08
CA GLY A 767 2.31 10.12 -17.20
C GLY A 767 1.89 10.76 -18.52
N THR A 768 1.65 9.94 -19.52
CA THR A 768 1.06 10.33 -20.80
C THR A 768 -0.13 9.43 -21.08
N THR A 769 -1.33 9.99 -21.19
CA THR A 769 -2.52 9.20 -21.55
C THR A 769 -2.46 8.78 -23.02
N ILE A 770 -3.26 7.78 -23.38
CA ILE A 770 -3.39 7.33 -24.79
C ILE A 770 -3.89 8.50 -25.65
N LEU A 771 -4.86 9.28 -25.16
CA LEU A 771 -5.36 10.46 -25.87
C LEU A 771 -4.28 11.53 -26.09
N GLU A 772 -3.54 11.86 -25.04
CA GLU A 772 -2.45 12.84 -25.16
C GLU A 772 -1.39 12.41 -26.17
N ALA A 773 -1.01 11.13 -26.12
CA ALA A 773 -0.08 10.55 -27.08
C ALA A 773 -0.62 10.59 -28.52
N MET A 774 -1.91 10.33 -28.71
CA MET A 774 -2.55 10.44 -30.02
C MET A 774 -2.61 11.89 -30.51
N ARG A 775 -2.88 12.86 -29.62
CA ARG A 775 -2.85 14.31 -29.97
C ARG A 775 -1.48 14.75 -30.51
N LYS A 776 -0.39 14.24 -29.95
CA LYS A 776 0.98 14.52 -30.45
C LYS A 776 1.24 14.00 -31.87
N ASN A 777 0.44 13.01 -32.31
CA ASN A 777 0.65 12.27 -33.57
C ASN A 777 -0.39 12.56 -34.65
N SER A 778 -1.47 13.28 -34.34
CA SER A 778 -2.58 13.57 -35.27
C SER A 778 -2.62 15.06 -35.62
N ALA A 779 -2.78 15.38 -36.91
CA ALA A 779 -2.97 16.76 -37.35
C ALA A 779 -4.35 17.34 -36.98
N ALA A 780 -5.36 16.48 -36.80
CA ALA A 780 -6.72 16.86 -36.37
C ALA A 780 -7.34 15.71 -35.57
N LEU A 781 -7.65 16.00 -34.31
CA LEU A 781 -8.27 15.04 -33.42
C LEU A 781 -9.41 15.68 -32.62
N THR A 782 -10.58 15.03 -32.64
CA THR A 782 -11.73 15.37 -31.81
C THR A 782 -11.86 14.31 -30.73
N TYR A 783 -12.03 14.73 -29.47
CA TYR A 783 -12.30 13.84 -28.35
C TYR A 783 -13.69 14.08 -27.77
N SER A 784 -14.43 13.01 -27.55
CA SER A 784 -15.72 13.00 -26.85
C SER A 784 -15.86 11.66 -26.16
N GLN A 785 -15.67 11.62 -24.86
CA GLN A 785 -15.62 10.38 -24.06
C GLN A 785 -16.84 9.47 -24.34
N ASP A 786 -18.04 10.03 -24.30
CA ASP A 786 -19.34 9.36 -24.53
C ASP A 786 -19.76 9.34 -26.00
N ALA A 787 -18.90 9.76 -26.89
CA ALA A 787 -19.18 9.95 -28.31
C ALA A 787 -20.38 10.91 -28.59
N SER A 788 -20.72 11.85 -27.72
CA SER A 788 -21.83 12.80 -27.90
C SER A 788 -21.56 13.85 -28.99
N ALA A 789 -20.27 14.22 -29.17
CA ALA A 789 -19.88 15.15 -30.23
C ALA A 789 -20.19 14.60 -31.63
N PRO A 790 -20.40 15.46 -32.66
CA PRO A 790 -20.67 15.01 -34.02
C PRO A 790 -19.52 14.19 -34.63
N THR A 791 -19.83 13.01 -35.15
CA THR A 791 -18.89 12.10 -35.81
C THR A 791 -18.59 12.46 -37.26
N ALA A 792 -19.46 13.25 -37.90
CA ALA A 792 -19.37 13.64 -39.32
C ALA A 792 -18.06 14.41 -39.63
N GLY A 793 -17.43 14.09 -40.75
CA GLY A 793 -16.23 14.75 -41.23
C GLY A 793 -14.91 14.19 -40.67
N HIS A 794 -14.94 13.09 -39.95
CA HIS A 794 -13.74 12.34 -39.53
C HIS A 794 -13.47 11.15 -40.46
N ASP A 795 -12.19 10.79 -40.60
CA ASP A 795 -11.73 9.73 -41.48
C ASP A 795 -11.75 8.36 -40.79
N VAL A 796 -11.53 8.35 -39.46
CA VAL A 796 -11.41 7.14 -38.62
C VAL A 796 -11.77 7.41 -37.19
N GLY A 797 -12.44 6.45 -36.55
CA GLY A 797 -12.72 6.44 -35.12
C GLY A 797 -11.73 5.58 -34.34
N VAL A 798 -11.34 6.02 -33.14
CA VAL A 798 -10.62 5.22 -32.16
C VAL A 798 -11.40 5.25 -30.84
N VAL A 799 -11.80 4.09 -30.35
CA VAL A 799 -12.57 3.98 -29.10
C VAL A 799 -11.72 3.23 -28.09
N VAL A 800 -11.35 3.91 -26.99
CA VAL A 800 -10.52 3.34 -25.94
C VAL A 800 -11.39 3.05 -24.72
N VAL A 801 -11.63 1.79 -24.47
CA VAL A 801 -12.59 1.27 -23.49
C VAL A 801 -11.93 0.25 -22.57
N GLY A 802 -12.54 -0.11 -21.47
CA GLY A 802 -12.01 -1.17 -20.62
C GLY A 802 -12.53 -1.15 -19.19
N GLU A 803 -11.71 -1.62 -18.27
CA GLU A 803 -12.02 -1.71 -16.85
C GLU A 803 -11.54 -0.47 -16.10
N THR A 804 -12.17 -0.20 -14.95
CA THR A 804 -11.62 0.67 -13.89
C THR A 804 -10.65 -0.15 -13.03
N PRO A 805 -9.73 0.49 -12.29
CA PRO A 805 -8.75 -0.21 -11.47
C PRO A 805 -9.38 -1.08 -10.38
N TYR A 806 -8.75 -2.18 -10.08
CA TYR A 806 -9.04 -3.09 -8.97
C TYR A 806 -7.79 -3.90 -8.61
N ALA A 807 -7.75 -4.44 -7.40
CA ALA A 807 -6.73 -5.40 -6.98
C ALA A 807 -7.36 -6.57 -6.25
N GLU A 808 -6.71 -7.76 -6.38
CA GLU A 808 -7.05 -9.00 -5.71
C GLU A 808 -8.50 -9.44 -5.95
N GLY A 809 -9.12 -10.14 -5.00
CA GLY A 809 -10.47 -10.66 -5.12
C GLY A 809 -11.56 -9.58 -5.18
N VAL A 810 -11.24 -8.31 -4.94
CA VAL A 810 -12.15 -7.20 -5.25
C VAL A 810 -12.46 -7.18 -6.74
N GLY A 811 -11.48 -7.50 -7.57
CA GLY A 811 -11.64 -7.62 -9.02
C GLY A 811 -12.24 -8.92 -9.53
N ASP A 812 -12.59 -9.88 -8.66
CA ASP A 812 -13.17 -11.16 -9.10
C ASP A 812 -14.48 -10.95 -9.84
N VAL A 813 -14.69 -11.69 -10.93
CA VAL A 813 -15.99 -11.74 -11.61
C VAL A 813 -17.03 -12.33 -10.65
N GLY A 814 -18.17 -11.66 -10.53
CA GLY A 814 -19.21 -11.98 -9.55
C GLY A 814 -19.08 -11.22 -8.23
N ASN A 815 -18.01 -10.46 -8.05
CA ASN A 815 -17.82 -9.54 -6.93
C ASN A 815 -17.93 -8.07 -7.41
N GLY A 816 -19.04 -7.72 -8.06
CA GLY A 816 -19.24 -6.40 -8.64
C GLY A 816 -18.60 -6.18 -10.01
N HIS A 817 -17.85 -7.16 -10.50
CA HIS A 817 -17.20 -7.17 -11.82
C HIS A 817 -17.77 -8.27 -12.70
N ASP A 818 -17.69 -8.03 -14.02
CA ASP A 818 -17.98 -9.01 -15.08
C ASP A 818 -16.95 -8.89 -16.21
N LEU A 819 -17.08 -9.67 -17.27
CA LEU A 819 -16.20 -9.61 -18.43
C LEU A 819 -16.76 -8.76 -19.57
N GLU A 820 -17.87 -8.09 -19.38
CA GLU A 820 -18.51 -7.25 -20.39
C GLU A 820 -17.99 -5.79 -20.28
N LEU A 821 -17.88 -5.12 -21.40
CA LEU A 821 -17.64 -3.67 -21.41
C LEU A 821 -18.81 -2.94 -20.72
N SER A 822 -18.57 -1.81 -20.10
CA SER A 822 -19.62 -0.97 -19.50
C SER A 822 -20.69 -0.60 -20.54
N ALA A 823 -21.93 -0.33 -20.11
CA ALA A 823 -22.99 0.10 -21.00
C ALA A 823 -22.62 1.37 -21.78
N ALA A 824 -21.91 2.30 -21.13
CA ALA A 824 -21.44 3.54 -21.76
C ALA A 824 -20.39 3.26 -22.85
N ASP A 825 -19.43 2.37 -22.56
CA ASP A 825 -18.40 1.99 -23.52
C ASP A 825 -18.99 1.23 -24.72
N ARG A 826 -19.93 0.31 -24.47
CA ARG A 826 -20.66 -0.36 -25.55
C ARG A 826 -21.37 0.64 -26.48
N ALA A 827 -22.04 1.64 -25.89
CA ALA A 827 -22.72 2.68 -26.68
C ALA A 827 -21.75 3.54 -27.48
N ALA A 828 -20.59 3.88 -26.92
CA ALA A 828 -19.56 4.62 -27.63
C ALA A 828 -18.99 3.81 -28.81
N VAL A 829 -18.70 2.52 -28.61
CA VAL A 829 -18.26 1.60 -29.69
C VAL A 829 -19.31 1.53 -30.78
N ASP A 830 -20.56 1.22 -30.43
CA ASP A 830 -21.67 1.09 -31.39
C ASP A 830 -21.84 2.37 -32.23
N LYS A 831 -21.82 3.53 -31.59
CA LYS A 831 -22.00 4.82 -32.27
C LYS A 831 -20.85 5.17 -33.23
N VAL A 832 -19.61 4.99 -32.79
CA VAL A 832 -18.43 5.35 -33.59
C VAL A 832 -18.25 4.36 -34.75
N CYS A 833 -18.36 3.05 -34.49
CA CYS A 833 -18.14 2.01 -35.51
C CYS A 833 -19.28 1.99 -36.57
N ALA A 834 -20.50 2.39 -36.21
CA ALA A 834 -21.58 2.58 -37.19
C ALA A 834 -21.36 3.80 -38.08
N ALA A 835 -20.67 4.84 -37.63
CA ALA A 835 -20.49 6.09 -38.35
C ALA A 835 -19.27 6.06 -39.30
N MET A 836 -18.21 5.33 -38.97
CA MET A 836 -16.95 5.32 -39.72
C MET A 836 -16.13 4.05 -39.42
N LYS A 837 -15.09 3.82 -40.22
CA LYS A 837 -14.10 2.76 -39.84
C LYS A 837 -13.52 3.03 -38.47
N CYS A 838 -13.47 1.98 -37.64
CA CYS A 838 -13.10 2.13 -36.24
C CYS A 838 -12.01 1.16 -35.80
N ALA A 839 -11.17 1.64 -34.88
CA ALA A 839 -10.28 0.83 -34.08
C ALA A 839 -10.74 0.88 -32.60
N VAL A 840 -10.91 -0.26 -31.97
CA VAL A 840 -11.24 -0.38 -30.56
C VAL A 840 -10.03 -0.89 -29.79
N LEU A 841 -9.63 -0.16 -28.74
CA LEU A 841 -8.58 -0.53 -27.81
C LEU A 841 -9.22 -0.92 -26.48
N ILE A 842 -8.87 -2.10 -25.97
CA ILE A 842 -9.34 -2.59 -24.68
C ILE A 842 -8.21 -2.45 -23.66
N VAL A 843 -8.40 -1.54 -22.69
CA VAL A 843 -7.51 -1.31 -21.56
C VAL A 843 -8.07 -2.08 -20.38
N SER A 844 -7.47 -3.22 -20.06
CA SER A 844 -8.01 -4.15 -19.04
C SER A 844 -6.96 -5.09 -18.49
N GLY A 845 -7.22 -5.62 -17.32
CA GLY A 845 -6.37 -6.64 -16.68
C GLY A 845 -6.57 -8.06 -17.21
N ARG A 846 -7.58 -8.27 -18.06
CA ARG A 846 -8.02 -9.58 -18.56
C ARG A 846 -8.82 -9.42 -19.85
N PRO A 847 -9.10 -10.52 -20.61
CA PRO A 847 -9.97 -10.46 -21.77
C PRO A 847 -11.34 -9.89 -21.45
N GLN A 848 -11.79 -8.91 -22.25
CA GLN A 848 -13.14 -8.34 -22.16
C GLN A 848 -13.98 -8.80 -23.36
N LEU A 849 -15.22 -9.19 -23.13
CA LEU A 849 -16.11 -9.70 -24.15
C LEU A 849 -16.69 -8.55 -25.00
N VAL A 850 -16.40 -8.54 -26.28
CA VAL A 850 -16.98 -7.58 -27.23
C VAL A 850 -18.30 -8.09 -27.85
N GLY A 851 -18.65 -9.35 -27.63
CA GLY A 851 -19.89 -9.97 -28.10
C GLY A 851 -20.08 -9.87 -29.62
N GLY A 852 -21.31 -9.62 -30.05
CA GLY A 852 -21.69 -9.47 -31.45
C GLY A 852 -21.02 -8.28 -32.17
N ARG A 853 -20.45 -7.31 -31.44
CA ARG A 853 -19.79 -6.10 -31.98
C ARG A 853 -18.53 -6.38 -32.76
N LEU A 854 -17.92 -7.56 -32.58
CA LEU A 854 -16.70 -7.92 -33.30
C LEU A 854 -16.88 -7.82 -34.81
N GLY A 855 -18.11 -8.04 -35.34
CA GLY A 855 -18.43 -7.87 -36.76
C GLY A 855 -18.19 -6.46 -37.25
N ASP A 856 -18.61 -5.47 -36.49
CA ASP A 856 -18.63 -4.04 -36.83
C ASP A 856 -17.33 -3.31 -36.50
N ILE A 857 -16.46 -3.88 -35.64
CA ILE A 857 -15.15 -3.36 -35.31
C ILE A 857 -14.18 -3.72 -36.44
N ASP A 858 -13.56 -2.72 -37.08
CA ASP A 858 -12.55 -2.96 -38.15
C ASP A 858 -11.19 -3.39 -37.57
N ALA A 859 -10.72 -2.73 -36.51
CA ALA A 859 -9.50 -3.13 -35.79
C ALA A 859 -9.76 -3.28 -34.30
N LEU A 860 -9.25 -4.35 -33.69
CA LEU A 860 -9.36 -4.61 -32.26
C LEU A 860 -7.95 -4.84 -31.67
N VAL A 861 -7.66 -4.14 -30.58
CA VAL A 861 -6.38 -4.21 -29.87
C VAL A 861 -6.63 -4.53 -28.41
N ALA A 862 -5.96 -5.55 -27.87
CA ALA A 862 -5.80 -5.72 -26.44
C ALA A 862 -4.61 -4.88 -25.98
N SER A 863 -4.91 -3.80 -25.25
CA SER A 863 -3.90 -2.85 -24.76
C SER A 863 -3.37 -3.22 -23.38
N TRP A 864 -4.07 -4.14 -22.69
CA TRP A 864 -3.80 -4.52 -21.32
C TRP A 864 -3.80 -3.29 -20.39
N LEU A 865 -2.89 -3.23 -19.45
CA LEU A 865 -2.64 -2.10 -18.53
C LEU A 865 -1.25 -1.56 -18.85
N PRO A 866 -1.10 -0.60 -19.79
CA PRO A 866 0.20 -0.19 -20.34
C PRO A 866 1.04 0.71 -19.41
N GLY A 867 0.55 1.12 -18.23
CA GLY A 867 1.27 1.98 -17.30
C GLY A 867 1.29 3.45 -17.71
N THR A 868 2.33 4.20 -17.29
CA THR A 868 2.38 5.67 -17.49
C THR A 868 2.73 6.12 -18.92
N GLU A 869 3.03 5.21 -19.86
CA GLU A 869 3.61 5.55 -21.15
C GLU A 869 2.66 5.29 -22.33
N GLY A 870 1.53 6.02 -22.41
CA GLY A 870 0.62 5.97 -23.55
C GLY A 870 1.26 6.32 -24.91
N ASP A 871 2.41 7.02 -24.90
CA ASP A 871 3.22 7.22 -26.10
C ASP A 871 3.63 5.89 -26.76
N GLY A 872 3.82 4.81 -25.98
CA GLY A 872 4.10 3.47 -26.49
C GLY A 872 2.93 2.88 -27.27
N VAL A 873 1.71 3.09 -26.78
CA VAL A 873 0.47 2.69 -27.48
C VAL A 873 0.34 3.48 -28.78
N ALA A 874 0.54 4.79 -28.75
CA ALA A 874 0.49 5.61 -29.96
C ALA A 874 1.57 5.22 -31.00
N ASP A 875 2.76 4.78 -30.57
CA ASP A 875 3.83 4.35 -31.48
C ASP A 875 3.38 3.21 -32.41
N VAL A 876 2.60 2.25 -31.90
CA VAL A 876 2.09 1.15 -32.72
C VAL A 876 0.84 1.55 -33.51
N LEU A 877 -0.01 2.41 -32.94
CA LEU A 877 -1.21 2.91 -33.64
C LEU A 877 -0.84 3.71 -34.88
N TYR A 878 0.22 4.52 -34.84
CA TYR A 878 0.69 5.34 -35.95
C TYR A 878 1.84 4.69 -36.75
N GLY A 879 2.15 3.40 -36.51
CA GLY A 879 3.13 2.63 -37.27
C GLY A 879 4.59 3.04 -37.09
N ARG A 880 4.93 3.80 -36.06
CA ARG A 880 6.33 4.08 -35.69
C ARG A 880 7.04 2.82 -35.22
N ARG A 881 6.30 1.91 -34.58
CA ARG A 881 6.68 0.54 -34.25
C ARG A 881 5.62 -0.42 -34.83
N PRO A 882 5.98 -1.63 -35.25
CA PRO A 882 4.98 -2.61 -35.64
C PRO A 882 4.32 -3.22 -34.39
N PHE A 883 3.07 -3.65 -34.50
CA PHE A 883 2.48 -4.55 -33.53
C PHE A 883 3.27 -5.87 -33.49
N THR A 884 3.66 -6.30 -32.30
CA THR A 884 4.42 -7.55 -32.05
C THR A 884 3.88 -8.38 -30.92
N GLY A 885 3.03 -7.80 -30.08
CA GLY A 885 2.42 -8.48 -28.93
C GLY A 885 1.61 -9.70 -29.32
N ARG A 886 1.54 -10.67 -28.43
CA ARG A 886 0.80 -11.92 -28.57
C ARG A 886 0.00 -12.18 -27.31
N LEU A 887 -1.21 -12.73 -27.44
CA LEU A 887 -2.04 -13.04 -26.31
C LEU A 887 -1.30 -13.93 -25.30
N PRO A 888 -1.13 -13.51 -24.05
CA PRO A 888 -0.55 -14.32 -22.98
C PRO A 888 -1.58 -15.25 -22.35
N VAL A 889 -2.85 -15.02 -22.63
CA VAL A 889 -4.00 -15.82 -22.21
C VAL A 889 -4.94 -16.03 -23.37
N THR A 890 -5.73 -17.09 -23.29
CA THR A 890 -6.79 -17.41 -24.25
C THR A 890 -7.93 -16.37 -24.15
N TRP A 891 -8.45 -15.89 -25.26
CA TRP A 891 -9.59 -14.95 -25.29
C TRP A 891 -10.89 -15.70 -25.54
N PRO A 892 -11.81 -15.85 -24.55
CA PRO A 892 -13.02 -16.63 -24.70
C PRO A 892 -14.04 -15.95 -25.63
N ARG A 893 -14.97 -16.73 -26.18
CA ARG A 893 -16.13 -16.20 -26.92
C ARG A 893 -17.24 -15.72 -26.00
N SER A 894 -17.33 -16.35 -24.83
CA SER A 894 -18.32 -16.05 -23.80
C SER A 894 -17.82 -16.56 -22.46
N GLU A 895 -18.36 -16.03 -21.38
CA GLU A 895 -18.05 -16.47 -20.02
C GLU A 895 -18.34 -17.95 -19.78
N ALA A 896 -19.36 -18.52 -20.48
CA ALA A 896 -19.72 -19.94 -20.36
C ALA A 896 -18.60 -20.92 -20.81
N GLN A 897 -17.57 -20.44 -21.48
CA GLN A 897 -16.39 -21.25 -21.84
C GLN A 897 -15.36 -21.36 -20.72
N LEU A 898 -15.45 -20.50 -19.70
CA LEU A 898 -14.41 -20.41 -18.66
C LEU A 898 -14.51 -21.54 -17.63
N PRO A 899 -13.38 -22.07 -17.17
CA PRO A 899 -12.03 -21.76 -17.67
C PRO A 899 -11.73 -22.41 -19.03
N ILE A 900 -10.94 -21.72 -19.88
CA ILE A 900 -10.46 -22.26 -21.15
C ILE A 900 -8.97 -21.93 -21.35
N ASN A 901 -8.15 -22.95 -21.53
CA ASN A 901 -6.69 -22.79 -21.58
C ASN A 901 -6.04 -23.60 -22.69
N VAL A 902 -4.84 -23.18 -23.10
CA VAL A 902 -4.02 -23.96 -24.04
C VAL A 902 -3.83 -25.40 -23.53
N GLY A 903 -4.06 -26.36 -24.43
CA GLY A 903 -3.97 -27.77 -24.12
C GLY A 903 -5.25 -28.42 -23.63
N ASP A 904 -6.34 -27.68 -23.45
CA ASP A 904 -7.63 -28.24 -23.07
C ASP A 904 -8.24 -29.13 -24.18
N PRO A 905 -8.94 -30.20 -23.83
CA PRO A 905 -9.54 -31.10 -24.81
C PRO A 905 -10.56 -30.44 -25.73
N THR A 906 -11.30 -29.44 -25.20
CA THR A 906 -12.23 -28.60 -25.97
C THR A 906 -11.67 -27.18 -25.98
N TYR A 907 -11.21 -26.76 -27.17
CA TYR A 907 -10.54 -25.46 -27.32
C TYR A 907 -11.10 -24.73 -28.56
N ASP A 908 -12.11 -23.88 -28.33
CA ASP A 908 -12.75 -23.06 -29.37
C ASP A 908 -12.87 -21.59 -28.94
N PRO A 909 -11.77 -20.89 -28.68
CA PRO A 909 -11.78 -19.49 -28.22
C PRO A 909 -12.15 -18.50 -29.32
N GLN A 910 -12.46 -17.25 -28.93
CA GLN A 910 -12.56 -16.13 -29.86
C GLN A 910 -11.22 -15.84 -30.53
N PHE A 911 -10.14 -15.77 -29.70
CA PHE A 911 -8.76 -15.71 -30.17
C PHE A 911 -7.91 -16.68 -29.34
N PRO A 912 -7.09 -17.52 -29.99
CA PRO A 912 -6.29 -18.53 -29.30
C PRO A 912 -5.08 -17.89 -28.58
N TYR A 913 -4.58 -18.54 -27.54
CA TYR A 913 -3.29 -18.25 -26.92
C TYR A 913 -2.21 -18.04 -28.00
N GLY A 914 -1.38 -17.01 -27.82
CA GLY A 914 -0.31 -16.65 -28.78
C GLY A 914 -0.80 -15.90 -30.03
N TRP A 915 -2.10 -15.62 -30.17
CA TRP A 915 -2.61 -14.81 -31.27
C TRP A 915 -2.12 -13.36 -31.19
N GLY A 916 -1.82 -12.76 -32.32
CA GLY A 916 -1.45 -11.36 -32.47
C GLY A 916 -0.98 -11.07 -33.88
N LEU A 917 -1.69 -10.19 -34.58
CA LEU A 917 -1.35 -9.73 -35.94
C LEU A 917 -0.19 -8.72 -35.87
N THR A 918 0.43 -8.48 -37.03
CA THR A 918 1.49 -7.49 -37.15
C THR A 918 1.21 -6.51 -38.30
N THR A 919 1.64 -5.26 -38.12
CA THR A 919 1.60 -4.23 -39.17
C THR A 919 2.92 -4.17 -39.99
N ARG A 920 3.82 -5.13 -39.81
CA ARG A 920 5.00 -5.24 -40.65
C ARG A 920 4.61 -5.44 -42.11
N THR A 921 5.15 -4.62 -43.00
CA THR A 921 4.83 -4.62 -44.47
C THR A 921 5.28 -5.86 -45.20
N ALA A 922 6.27 -6.58 -44.69
CA ALA A 922 6.83 -7.78 -45.30
C ALA A 922 6.38 -9.06 -44.57
N VAL A 923 5.10 -9.40 -44.69
CA VAL A 923 4.61 -10.72 -44.20
C VAL A 923 5.00 -11.77 -45.29
N PRO A 924 5.74 -12.84 -44.90
CA PRO A 924 6.20 -13.86 -45.86
C PRO A 924 5.03 -14.54 -46.56
N GLU A 925 5.17 -14.76 -47.85
CA GLU A 925 4.28 -15.63 -48.62
C GLU A 925 4.71 -17.08 -48.46
N GLY A 926 3.76 -17.99 -48.49
CA GLY A 926 4.08 -19.40 -48.38
C GLY A 926 2.85 -20.30 -48.33
N GLY A 927 3.08 -21.58 -48.56
CA GLY A 927 2.07 -22.62 -48.52
C GLY A 927 2.60 -23.89 -47.80
N PRO A 928 1.93 -25.04 -47.99
CA PRO A 928 2.31 -26.28 -47.28
C PRO A 928 3.78 -26.70 -47.53
N ALA A 929 4.28 -26.52 -48.70
CA ALA A 929 5.69 -26.84 -49.05
C ALA A 929 6.68 -25.91 -48.32
N THR A 930 6.35 -24.63 -48.20
CA THR A 930 7.17 -23.65 -47.44
C THR A 930 7.19 -24.02 -45.94
N LEU A 931 6.05 -24.37 -45.37
CA LEU A 931 5.94 -24.78 -43.95
C LEU A 931 6.73 -26.08 -43.71
N ALA A 932 6.68 -27.06 -44.61
CA ALA A 932 7.49 -28.27 -44.53
C ALA A 932 9.01 -27.99 -44.56
N ALA A 933 9.44 -27.10 -45.42
CA ALA A 933 10.84 -26.65 -45.48
C ALA A 933 11.26 -25.90 -44.18
N LEU A 934 10.41 -25.03 -43.65
CA LEU A 934 10.65 -24.35 -42.37
C LEU A 934 10.73 -25.33 -41.21
N ALA A 935 9.89 -26.37 -41.15
CA ALA A 935 9.94 -27.41 -40.11
C ALA A 935 11.27 -28.18 -40.15
N THR A 936 11.75 -28.50 -41.37
CA THR A 936 13.05 -29.17 -41.56
C THR A 936 14.21 -28.28 -41.09
N ALA A 937 14.20 -26.99 -41.44
CA ALA A 937 15.20 -26.02 -41.05
C ALA A 937 15.17 -25.75 -39.54
N ALA A 938 13.98 -25.69 -38.96
CA ALA A 938 13.77 -25.54 -37.51
C ALA A 938 14.34 -26.74 -36.72
N GLY A 939 14.14 -27.98 -37.22
CA GLY A 939 14.74 -29.17 -36.61
C GLY A 939 16.27 -29.21 -36.73
N ALA A 940 16.82 -28.65 -37.79
CA ALA A 940 18.28 -28.48 -37.92
C ALA A 940 18.82 -27.44 -36.94
N ALA A 941 18.12 -26.31 -36.73
CA ALA A 941 18.47 -25.29 -35.74
C ALA A 941 18.39 -25.84 -34.31
N GLU A 942 17.34 -26.61 -34.01
CA GLU A 942 17.11 -27.27 -32.71
C GLU A 942 18.28 -28.21 -32.37
N ARG A 943 18.68 -29.15 -33.32
CA ARG A 943 19.81 -30.05 -33.09
C ARG A 943 21.15 -29.34 -33.00
N ALA A 944 21.29 -28.16 -33.55
CA ALA A 944 22.51 -27.34 -33.51
C ALA A 944 22.57 -26.44 -32.27
N GLY A 945 21.55 -26.46 -31.38
CA GLY A 945 21.45 -25.53 -30.23
C GLY A 945 21.24 -24.06 -30.64
N ALA A 946 20.84 -23.81 -31.90
CA ALA A 946 20.66 -22.45 -32.45
C ALA A 946 19.26 -21.91 -32.14
N GLY A 947 18.97 -21.62 -30.87
CA GLY A 947 17.65 -21.21 -30.39
C GLY A 947 17.07 -19.99 -31.09
N ASP A 948 17.85 -18.94 -31.30
CA ASP A 948 17.38 -17.72 -31.98
C ASP A 948 16.98 -17.96 -33.44
N ARG A 949 17.74 -18.82 -34.14
CA ARG A 949 17.39 -19.24 -35.50
C ARG A 949 16.13 -20.09 -35.50
N GLY A 950 15.97 -20.99 -34.52
CA GLY A 950 14.76 -21.81 -34.35
C GLY A 950 13.53 -20.93 -34.17
N ARG A 951 13.60 -19.98 -33.23
CA ARG A 951 12.53 -18.99 -32.97
C ARG A 951 12.14 -18.23 -34.23
N ALA A 952 13.11 -17.65 -34.94
CA ALA A 952 12.86 -16.90 -36.18
C ALA A 952 12.16 -17.71 -37.26
N LEU A 953 12.44 -19.02 -37.36
CA LEU A 953 11.78 -19.91 -38.33
C LEU A 953 10.33 -20.20 -37.93
N VAL A 954 10.04 -20.40 -36.66
CA VAL A 954 8.67 -20.57 -36.16
C VAL A 954 7.86 -19.28 -36.34
N ASP A 955 8.44 -18.09 -36.03
CA ASP A 955 7.78 -16.82 -36.28
C ASP A 955 7.45 -16.60 -37.76
N LYS A 956 8.37 -16.98 -38.69
CA LYS A 956 8.08 -16.94 -40.11
C LYS A 956 6.91 -17.84 -40.50
N ALA A 957 6.85 -19.05 -39.94
CA ALA A 957 5.74 -19.98 -40.18
C ALA A 957 4.42 -19.42 -39.63
N ARG A 958 4.44 -18.85 -38.43
CA ARG A 958 3.28 -18.22 -37.77
C ARG A 958 2.68 -17.11 -38.65
N LEU A 959 3.51 -16.21 -39.15
CA LEU A 959 3.07 -15.11 -40.02
C LEU A 959 2.39 -15.61 -41.30
N ILE A 960 2.92 -16.67 -41.91
CA ILE A 960 2.32 -17.31 -43.09
C ILE A 960 0.93 -17.85 -42.77
N VAL A 961 0.78 -18.48 -41.57
CA VAL A 961 -0.47 -19.08 -41.12
C VAL A 961 -1.50 -18.00 -40.78
N GLN A 962 -1.12 -16.97 -40.08
CA GLN A 962 -1.99 -15.84 -39.74
C GLN A 962 -2.49 -15.08 -40.95
N ARG A 963 -1.60 -14.85 -41.96
CA ARG A 963 -2.00 -14.23 -43.22
C ARG A 963 -3.06 -15.06 -43.98
N LYS A 964 -2.96 -16.39 -43.96
CA LYS A 964 -3.99 -17.26 -44.58
C LYS A 964 -5.27 -17.25 -43.80
N ALA A 965 -5.19 -17.24 -42.44
CA ALA A 965 -6.35 -17.24 -41.58
C ALA A 965 -7.24 -16.02 -41.83
N ASP A 966 -6.63 -14.84 -42.01
CA ASP A 966 -7.33 -13.59 -42.32
C ASP A 966 -8.51 -13.35 -41.33
N GLY A 967 -8.25 -13.62 -40.07
CA GLY A 967 -9.25 -13.51 -39.00
C GLY A 967 -10.25 -14.67 -38.86
N ARG A 968 -10.18 -15.68 -39.71
CA ARG A 968 -11.02 -16.89 -39.63
C ARG A 968 -10.43 -17.87 -38.61
N ILE A 969 -10.97 -17.84 -37.41
CA ILE A 969 -10.55 -18.70 -36.29
C ILE A 969 -11.66 -19.72 -35.99
N THR A 970 -11.32 -20.99 -36.23
CA THR A 970 -12.17 -22.14 -35.93
C THR A 970 -11.48 -22.99 -34.85
N ALA A 971 -12.22 -23.85 -34.15
CA ALA A 971 -11.65 -24.78 -33.16
C ALA A 971 -10.53 -25.66 -33.79
N ALA A 972 -10.72 -26.15 -35.04
CA ALA A 972 -9.71 -26.93 -35.76
C ALA A 972 -8.42 -26.15 -36.05
N PHE A 973 -8.49 -24.82 -36.15
CA PHE A 973 -7.35 -23.93 -36.30
C PHE A 973 -6.72 -23.57 -34.96
N ALA A 974 -7.54 -23.23 -33.96
CA ALA A 974 -7.12 -22.62 -32.70
C ALA A 974 -6.19 -23.53 -31.89
N ALA A 975 -6.56 -24.79 -31.69
CA ALA A 975 -5.78 -25.71 -30.86
C ALA A 975 -4.36 -25.94 -31.40
N PRO A 976 -4.12 -26.35 -32.66
CA PRO A 976 -2.77 -26.52 -33.16
C PRO A 976 -1.97 -25.19 -33.27
N PHE A 977 -2.65 -24.05 -33.36
CA PHE A 977 -1.98 -22.73 -33.33
C PHE A 977 -1.46 -22.43 -31.92
N ALA A 978 -2.28 -22.60 -30.89
CA ALA A 978 -1.88 -22.40 -29.50
C ALA A 978 -0.80 -23.41 -29.04
N ASP A 979 -0.93 -24.68 -29.42
CA ASP A 979 0.10 -25.71 -29.18
C ASP A 979 1.46 -25.30 -29.75
N ALA A 980 1.48 -24.66 -30.92
CA ALA A 980 2.72 -24.21 -31.54
C ALA A 980 3.43 -23.13 -30.73
N GLU A 981 2.69 -22.25 -30.08
CA GLU A 981 3.25 -21.20 -29.20
C GLU A 981 3.89 -21.82 -27.96
N HIS A 982 3.22 -22.77 -27.30
CA HIS A 982 3.81 -23.54 -26.20
C HIS A 982 5.09 -24.28 -26.61
N LEU A 983 5.08 -24.94 -27.76
CA LEU A 983 6.25 -25.65 -28.30
C LEU A 983 7.40 -24.71 -28.65
N LEU A 984 7.11 -23.50 -29.08
CA LEU A 984 8.11 -22.45 -29.32
C LEU A 984 8.84 -22.09 -28.01
N LEU A 985 8.11 -21.88 -26.92
CA LEU A 985 8.68 -21.53 -25.63
C LEU A 985 9.53 -22.65 -25.02
N THR A 986 9.13 -23.90 -25.25
CA THR A 986 9.87 -25.09 -24.80
C THR A 986 11.02 -25.53 -25.72
N GLY A 987 11.34 -24.75 -26.77
CA GLY A 987 12.46 -25.00 -27.69
C GLY A 987 12.21 -26.11 -28.71
N ARG A 988 10.99 -26.62 -28.86
CA ARG A 988 10.59 -27.68 -29.81
C ARG A 988 10.19 -27.09 -31.16
N TYR A 989 11.13 -26.40 -31.81
CA TYR A 989 10.87 -25.55 -32.98
C TYR A 989 10.32 -26.28 -34.16
N ALA A 990 10.85 -27.49 -34.47
CA ALA A 990 10.36 -28.30 -35.58
C ALA A 990 8.92 -28.74 -35.41
N GLU A 991 8.54 -29.09 -34.18
CA GLU A 991 7.19 -29.50 -33.83
C GLU A 991 6.22 -28.30 -33.85
N ALA A 992 6.64 -27.15 -33.33
CA ALA A 992 5.90 -25.91 -33.43
C ALA A 992 5.53 -25.58 -34.87
N VAL A 993 6.48 -25.68 -35.82
CA VAL A 993 6.19 -25.45 -37.27
C VAL A 993 5.23 -26.52 -37.82
N ARG A 994 5.34 -27.78 -37.39
CA ARG A 994 4.37 -28.82 -37.80
C ARG A 994 2.95 -28.55 -37.29
N LYS A 995 2.79 -28.07 -36.07
CA LYS A 995 1.50 -27.63 -35.50
C LYS A 995 0.94 -26.42 -36.29
N LEU A 996 1.77 -25.45 -36.66
CA LEU A 996 1.37 -24.34 -37.52
C LEU A 996 0.95 -24.82 -38.92
N ALA A 997 1.62 -25.82 -39.44
CA ALA A 997 1.21 -26.42 -40.71
C ALA A 997 -0.12 -27.18 -40.59
N GLN A 998 -0.42 -27.75 -39.47
CA GLN A 998 -1.74 -28.32 -39.15
C GLN A 998 -2.82 -27.25 -39.10
N ALA A 999 -2.59 -26.15 -38.36
CA ALA A 999 -3.47 -24.98 -38.34
C ALA A 999 -3.70 -24.41 -39.74
N TYR A 1000 -2.64 -24.30 -40.56
CA TYR A 1000 -2.74 -23.84 -41.94
C TYR A 1000 -3.69 -24.69 -42.82
N ARG A 1001 -3.73 -26.00 -42.59
CA ARG A 1001 -4.65 -26.90 -43.32
C ARG A 1001 -6.08 -26.85 -42.85
N ALA A 1002 -6.32 -26.39 -41.63
CA ALA A 1002 -7.65 -26.28 -41.01
C ALA A 1002 -8.43 -25.01 -41.45
N ILE A 1003 -7.76 -24.07 -42.16
CA ILE A 1003 -8.37 -22.90 -42.81
C ILE A 1003 -8.85 -23.32 -44.20
#